data_5d6b54f5d09759fd4bb2cb706eba62e7
#
_entry.id   5d6b54f5d09759fd4bb2cb706eba62e7
#
_cell.length_a   1.000
_cell.length_b   1.000
_cell.length_c   1.000
_cell.angle_alpha   90.00
_cell.angle_beta   90.00
_cell.angle_gamma   90.00
#
_symmetry.space_group_name_H-M   'P 1'
#
loop_
_entity.id
_entity.type
_entity.pdbx_description
1 polymer ?
#
loop_
_entity_poly.entity_id
_entity_poly.type
_entity_poly.pdbx_seq_one_letter_code
_entity_poly.pdbx_strand_id
1 'polypeptide(L)'
;MNDLFKAPTNASGPVECLGQMYPSDQARREHFLKLLAIKLKDPDFRKIEGFPMGTDEDILALSDPPYYTACPNPFIADFIKHYGKPYDSSVPYNKEPFFADVSEGKYDPLYKLHPYHTKVPHRAIMRYILQYTAPGDLVQDAFAGSGATGIAAQLCGNREVVQSLGYKVDPDGIVYREESEDGKTSWLPFSRLGARKSILSDLSPIASFIAYTYNTPSDSHEFQREAQEILSEAERVGGWMFQTLHNPTTEQISSAVSEIKSDDTPDLSETCLTGRVNYTVWSDVFSCPECAGDVVFWDSAVDKEGGKVNDHFPCPSCGASLTKRSMERKWHKFMDPYLGQVVEQAVQVPVMINYKVGKKRFQKTPDGADIELIKKTESIRTGDWCPTFALPSGFNTRQPIESHGLTHVHHFYTGRNRIALAAFNARCKHPLLKSLITTVAFRITKRYGLTYQAGVWGAGGGPTNGTLYIPSLVKELNMFEMLDNAISKCESKAEIQSSDAIISTQSTQGIEIPPNSIDYAFIDPPFGANIMYSELNFLWEGWIGALTDRKSEAIESKAQSKSLNDYRKLMTDGLKKVFEALKPGRWVTIEFSNTQASVWNAIQTALQEAGFVVANVAALDKQKGSFNRLLKYPTPMRGTLL
;
A
#
# COMPACT_ATOMS: atom_id res chain seq x y z
N MET A 1 -22.86 -18.41 0.82
CA MET A 1 -21.74 -19.28 0.36
C MET A 1 -21.67 -19.47 -1.16
N ASN A 2 -22.78 -19.52 -1.87
CA ASN A 2 -22.75 -19.76 -3.34
C ASN A 2 -22.29 -18.57 -4.21
N ASP A 3 -22.25 -17.35 -3.70
CA ASP A 3 -21.87 -16.16 -4.50
C ASP A 3 -20.38 -15.80 -4.41
N LEU A 4 -19.62 -16.37 -3.48
CA LEU A 4 -18.17 -16.17 -3.35
C LEU A 4 -17.37 -16.79 -4.50
N PHE A 5 -17.99 -17.66 -5.29
CA PHE A 5 -17.32 -18.44 -6.34
C PHE A 5 -17.60 -17.97 -7.77
N LYS A 6 -18.33 -16.87 -7.94
CA LYS A 6 -18.57 -16.29 -9.27
C LYS A 6 -17.51 -15.24 -9.57
N ALA A 7 -16.43 -15.66 -10.23
CA ALA A 7 -15.50 -14.73 -10.89
C ALA A 7 -16.01 -14.33 -12.27
N PRO A 8 -15.60 -13.17 -12.80
CA PRO A 8 -15.91 -12.80 -14.17
C PRO A 8 -15.33 -13.84 -15.14
N THR A 9 -16.17 -14.28 -16.02
CA THR A 9 -15.85 -15.20 -17.10
C THR A 9 -15.01 -14.49 -18.15
N ASN A 10 -13.71 -14.84 -18.28
CA ASN A 10 -13.05 -14.72 -19.59
C ASN A 10 -11.56 -15.13 -19.59
N ALA A 11 -11.24 -16.37 -19.17
CA ALA A 11 -10.33 -17.21 -19.92
C ALA A 11 -11.15 -18.43 -20.32
N SER A 12 -11.79 -18.34 -21.47
CA SER A 12 -12.70 -19.38 -21.98
C SER A 12 -11.95 -20.57 -22.57
N GLY A 13 -10.92 -21.05 -21.88
CA GLY A 13 -10.14 -22.20 -22.32
C GLY A 13 -9.52 -22.97 -21.17
N PRO A 14 -9.07 -24.21 -21.41
CA PRO A 14 -8.37 -25.01 -20.43
C PRO A 14 -7.09 -24.34 -19.96
N VAL A 15 -6.83 -24.36 -18.65
CA VAL A 15 -5.60 -23.84 -18.02
C VAL A 15 -4.86 -24.98 -17.32
N GLU A 16 -3.54 -24.99 -17.46
CA GLU A 16 -2.68 -25.86 -16.69
C GLU A 16 -2.26 -25.15 -15.39
N CYS A 17 -2.33 -25.86 -14.27
CA CYS A 17 -1.86 -25.38 -12.99
C CYS A 17 -1.23 -26.54 -12.20
N LEU A 18 0.04 -26.41 -11.82
CA LEU A 18 0.80 -27.41 -11.08
C LEU A 18 0.70 -28.82 -11.69
N GLY A 19 0.77 -28.92 -13.03
CA GLY A 19 0.70 -30.18 -13.77
C GLY A 19 -0.69 -30.77 -13.92
N GLN A 20 -1.75 -30.06 -13.55
CA GLN A 20 -3.14 -30.47 -13.72
C GLN A 20 -3.87 -29.54 -14.67
N MET A 21 -4.73 -30.13 -15.54
CA MET A 21 -5.56 -29.36 -16.46
C MET A 21 -6.92 -29.05 -15.84
N TYR A 22 -7.32 -27.79 -15.91
CA TYR A 22 -8.63 -27.30 -15.48
C TYR A 22 -9.41 -26.76 -16.70
N PRO A 23 -10.75 -26.92 -16.75
CA PRO A 23 -11.54 -26.45 -17.88
C PRO A 23 -11.57 -24.92 -18.04
N SER A 24 -11.27 -24.18 -16.97
CA SER A 24 -11.12 -22.72 -16.97
C SER A 24 -10.30 -22.26 -15.75
N ASP A 25 -9.83 -21.01 -15.76
CA ASP A 25 -9.15 -20.41 -14.61
C ASP A 25 -10.07 -20.31 -13.39
N GLN A 26 -11.36 -20.05 -13.60
CA GLN A 26 -12.35 -20.09 -12.54
C GLN A 26 -12.45 -21.48 -11.88
N ALA A 27 -12.47 -22.55 -12.68
CA ALA A 27 -12.51 -23.92 -12.15
C ALA A 27 -11.24 -24.26 -11.35
N ARG A 28 -10.06 -23.80 -11.80
CA ARG A 28 -8.81 -23.86 -11.04
C ARG A 28 -8.97 -23.16 -9.68
N ARG A 29 -9.39 -21.90 -9.69
CA ARG A 29 -9.56 -21.09 -8.49
C ARG A 29 -10.54 -21.72 -7.49
N GLU A 30 -11.70 -22.16 -7.96
CA GLU A 30 -12.71 -22.84 -7.12
C GLU A 30 -12.17 -24.12 -6.47
N HIS A 31 -11.40 -24.91 -7.21
CA HIS A 31 -10.76 -26.12 -6.69
C HIS A 31 -9.83 -25.81 -5.53
N PHE A 32 -8.89 -24.90 -5.73
CA PHE A 32 -7.90 -24.56 -4.70
C PHE A 32 -8.50 -23.78 -3.53
N LEU A 33 -9.55 -22.95 -3.74
CA LEU A 33 -10.28 -22.30 -2.64
C LEU A 33 -10.96 -23.32 -1.73
N LYS A 34 -11.53 -24.42 -2.27
CA LYS A 34 -12.10 -25.51 -1.47
C LYS A 34 -11.03 -26.17 -0.61
N LEU A 35 -9.85 -26.44 -1.17
CA LEU A 35 -8.73 -27.00 -0.43
C LEU A 35 -8.24 -26.04 0.68
N LEU A 36 -8.11 -24.76 0.39
CA LEU A 36 -7.75 -23.75 1.37
C LEU A 36 -8.78 -23.64 2.49
N ALA A 37 -10.09 -23.68 2.15
CA ALA A 37 -11.17 -23.63 3.14
C ALA A 37 -11.13 -24.84 4.11
N ILE A 38 -10.70 -26.01 3.63
CA ILE A 38 -10.49 -27.19 4.49
C ILE A 38 -9.31 -26.95 5.43
N LYS A 39 -8.20 -26.39 4.92
CA LYS A 39 -7.01 -26.07 5.71
C LYS A 39 -7.29 -25.01 6.78
N LEU A 40 -8.10 -24.01 6.51
CA LEU A 40 -8.49 -22.99 7.48
C LEU A 40 -9.27 -23.54 8.69
N LYS A 41 -9.87 -24.72 8.57
CA LYS A 41 -10.53 -25.41 9.68
C LYS A 41 -9.57 -26.18 10.58
N ASP A 42 -8.33 -26.39 10.14
CA ASP A 42 -7.29 -27.03 10.92
C ASP A 42 -6.73 -26.06 11.97
N PRO A 43 -6.88 -26.34 13.28
CA PRO A 43 -6.36 -25.46 14.32
C PRO A 43 -4.83 -25.31 14.30
N ASP A 44 -4.09 -26.31 13.82
CA ASP A 44 -2.63 -26.24 13.76
C ASP A 44 -2.16 -25.35 12.60
N PHE A 45 -2.88 -25.35 11.50
CA PHE A 45 -2.64 -24.41 10.41
C PHE A 45 -2.77 -22.95 10.86
N ARG A 46 -3.74 -22.66 11.72
CA ARG A 46 -3.94 -21.31 12.28
C ARG A 46 -2.88 -20.89 13.32
N LYS A 47 -2.10 -21.83 13.85
CA LYS A 47 -1.00 -21.55 14.77
C LYS A 47 0.32 -21.23 14.07
N ILE A 48 0.38 -21.34 12.73
CA ILE A 48 1.56 -20.97 11.96
C ILE A 48 1.92 -19.53 12.28
N GLU A 49 3.20 -19.29 12.54
CA GLU A 49 3.68 -17.99 12.98
C GLU A 49 3.45 -16.89 11.94
N GLY A 50 2.88 -15.77 12.39
CA GLY A 50 2.49 -14.69 11.48
C GLY A 50 1.19 -14.93 10.73
N PHE A 51 0.34 -15.87 11.19
CA PHE A 51 -1.00 -16.03 10.62
C PHE A 51 -1.80 -14.73 10.80
N PRO A 52 -2.36 -14.12 9.72
CA PRO A 52 -3.05 -12.84 9.79
C PRO A 52 -4.34 -12.91 10.62
N MET A 53 -4.68 -11.80 11.25
CA MET A 53 -5.95 -11.64 11.96
C MET A 53 -7.05 -11.29 10.95
N GLY A 54 -7.97 -12.20 10.73
CA GLY A 54 -9.10 -12.05 9.82
C GLY A 54 -10.05 -13.24 9.91
N THR A 55 -11.28 -13.09 9.39
CA THR A 55 -12.22 -14.20 9.29
C THR A 55 -11.84 -15.16 8.16
N ASP A 56 -12.36 -16.39 8.18
CA ASP A 56 -12.15 -17.35 7.08
C ASP A 56 -12.70 -16.77 5.77
N GLU A 57 -13.83 -16.10 5.84
CA GLU A 57 -14.50 -15.48 4.71
C GLU A 57 -13.65 -14.37 4.08
N ASP A 58 -13.05 -13.49 4.90
CA ASP A 58 -12.19 -12.41 4.42
C ASP A 58 -10.91 -12.96 3.77
N ILE A 59 -10.28 -13.96 4.40
CA ILE A 59 -9.08 -14.62 3.89
C ILE A 59 -9.36 -15.29 2.54
N LEU A 60 -10.47 -16.06 2.42
CA LEU A 60 -10.86 -16.71 1.19
C LEU A 60 -11.22 -15.71 0.09
N ALA A 61 -11.92 -14.62 0.44
CA ALA A 61 -12.33 -13.60 -0.51
C ALA A 61 -11.12 -12.83 -1.11
N LEU A 62 -10.02 -12.71 -0.36
CA LEU A 62 -8.78 -12.10 -0.84
C LEU A 62 -7.90 -13.06 -1.63
N SER A 63 -8.05 -14.37 -1.44
CA SER A 63 -7.13 -15.38 -1.98
C SER A 63 -7.46 -15.76 -3.42
N ASP A 64 -6.41 -16.08 -4.17
CA ASP A 64 -6.45 -16.68 -5.51
C ASP A 64 -5.45 -17.86 -5.58
N PRO A 65 -5.73 -18.95 -4.84
CA PRO A 65 -4.82 -20.09 -4.75
C PRO A 65 -4.76 -20.90 -6.06
N PRO A 66 -3.61 -21.57 -6.35
CA PRO A 66 -2.45 -21.71 -5.48
C PRO A 66 -1.51 -20.49 -5.48
N TYR A 67 -1.67 -19.57 -6.43
CA TYR A 67 -0.71 -18.49 -6.67
C TYR A 67 -0.65 -17.44 -5.55
N TYR A 68 -1.78 -17.18 -4.89
CA TYR A 68 -1.83 -16.26 -3.76
C TYR A 68 -2.78 -16.73 -2.68
N THR A 69 -2.34 -16.68 -1.41
CA THR A 69 -3.21 -16.83 -0.25
C THR A 69 -2.99 -15.69 0.75
N ALA A 70 -4.09 -15.13 1.24
CA ALA A 70 -4.07 -14.11 2.28
C ALA A 70 -3.81 -14.71 3.69
N CYS A 71 -3.13 -15.83 3.75
CA CYS A 71 -2.67 -16.58 4.92
C CYS A 71 -1.47 -17.42 4.50
N PRO A 72 -0.84 -18.25 5.37
CA PRO A 72 0.17 -19.21 4.95
C PRO A 72 -0.28 -20.02 3.75
N ASN A 73 0.58 -20.13 2.73
CA ASN A 73 0.22 -20.79 1.47
C ASN A 73 0.57 -22.28 1.51
N PRO A 74 -0.42 -23.18 1.60
CA PRO A 74 -0.18 -24.61 1.71
C PRO A 74 0.29 -25.28 0.41
N PHE A 75 0.33 -24.55 -0.71
CA PHE A 75 0.68 -25.08 -2.03
C PHE A 75 2.13 -24.79 -2.46
N ILE A 76 2.95 -24.17 -1.59
CA ILE A 76 4.35 -23.84 -1.89
C ILE A 76 5.16 -25.09 -2.24
N ALA A 77 4.99 -26.18 -1.48
CA ALA A 77 5.70 -27.44 -1.73
C ALA A 77 5.34 -28.05 -3.10
N ASP A 78 4.06 -27.99 -3.50
CA ASP A 78 3.61 -28.46 -4.81
C ASP A 78 4.17 -27.59 -5.96
N PHE A 79 4.22 -26.27 -5.75
CA PHE A 79 4.85 -25.34 -6.69
C PHE A 79 6.34 -25.67 -6.89
N ILE A 80 7.08 -25.86 -5.82
CA ILE A 80 8.50 -26.22 -5.85
C ILE A 80 8.69 -27.58 -6.51
N LYS A 81 7.87 -28.55 -6.19
CA LYS A 81 7.91 -29.90 -6.80
C LYS A 81 7.68 -29.84 -8.30
N HIS A 82 6.81 -28.94 -8.77
CA HIS A 82 6.48 -28.83 -10.19
C HIS A 82 7.54 -28.06 -10.99
N TYR A 83 8.01 -26.93 -10.46
CA TYR A 83 8.90 -26.02 -11.18
C TYR A 83 10.37 -26.12 -10.79
N GLY A 84 10.66 -26.57 -9.58
CA GLY A 84 12.02 -26.64 -9.03
C GLY A 84 12.87 -27.73 -9.68
N LYS A 85 14.17 -27.48 -9.76
CA LYS A 85 15.16 -28.47 -10.18
C LYS A 85 15.83 -29.03 -8.94
N PRO A 86 15.99 -30.36 -8.80
CA PRO A 86 16.76 -30.96 -7.70
C PRO A 86 18.18 -30.37 -7.62
N TYR A 87 18.71 -30.27 -6.41
CA TYR A 87 20.12 -29.91 -6.25
C TYR A 87 21.01 -31.04 -6.78
N ASP A 88 21.98 -30.67 -7.64
CA ASP A 88 22.97 -31.59 -8.18
C ASP A 88 24.37 -31.03 -7.89
N SER A 89 25.10 -31.71 -7.00
CA SER A 89 26.46 -31.32 -6.62
C SER A 89 27.49 -31.51 -7.72
N SER A 90 27.18 -32.24 -8.80
CA SER A 90 28.08 -32.43 -9.95
C SER A 90 28.05 -31.23 -10.91
N VAL A 91 27.03 -30.38 -10.83
CA VAL A 91 26.92 -29.17 -11.66
C VAL A 91 27.69 -28.02 -11.01
N PRO A 92 28.80 -27.54 -11.60
CA PRO A 92 29.54 -26.45 -11.01
C PRO A 92 28.74 -25.16 -11.02
N TYR A 93 28.77 -24.44 -9.89
CA TYR A 93 28.15 -23.13 -9.74
C TYR A 93 29.19 -22.15 -9.18
N ASN A 94 29.81 -21.38 -10.07
CA ASN A 94 30.82 -20.38 -9.74
C ASN A 94 30.31 -19.01 -10.17
N LYS A 95 29.89 -18.19 -9.20
CA LYS A 95 29.45 -16.81 -9.41
C LYS A 95 30.22 -15.89 -8.47
N GLU A 96 30.75 -14.82 -9.03
CA GLU A 96 31.45 -13.79 -8.27
C GLU A 96 30.46 -12.83 -7.60
N PRO A 97 30.85 -12.18 -6.48
CA PRO A 97 30.07 -11.11 -5.87
C PRO A 97 29.75 -10.02 -6.88
N PHE A 98 28.49 -9.56 -6.88
CA PHE A 98 27.99 -8.58 -7.84
C PHE A 98 27.25 -7.44 -7.15
N PHE A 99 27.48 -6.22 -7.60
CA PHE A 99 26.79 -5.03 -7.11
C PHE A 99 26.18 -4.23 -8.25
N ALA A 100 24.99 -3.70 -8.02
CA ALA A 100 24.31 -2.80 -8.93
C ALA A 100 23.66 -1.64 -8.15
N ASP A 101 23.46 -0.50 -8.81
CA ASP A 101 22.72 0.61 -8.22
C ASP A 101 21.24 0.24 -8.07
N VAL A 102 20.75 0.20 -6.83
CA VAL A 102 19.36 -0.11 -6.49
C VAL A 102 18.42 1.09 -6.68
N SER A 103 18.87 2.22 -7.18
CA SER A 103 18.03 3.39 -7.48
C SER A 103 17.45 3.39 -8.90
N GLU A 104 17.93 2.51 -9.78
CA GLU A 104 17.47 2.40 -11.15
C GLU A 104 15.99 1.99 -11.23
N GLY A 105 15.21 2.70 -12.04
CA GLY A 105 13.79 2.36 -12.28
C GLY A 105 12.77 3.01 -11.34
N LYS A 106 13.16 3.95 -10.46
CA LYS A 106 12.20 4.69 -9.57
C LYS A 106 11.15 5.50 -10.32
N TYR A 107 11.36 5.80 -11.59
CA TYR A 107 10.42 6.53 -12.45
C TYR A 107 9.57 5.60 -13.31
N ASP A 108 9.82 4.32 -13.25
CA ASP A 108 9.08 3.29 -13.98
C ASP A 108 7.58 3.32 -13.64
N PRO A 109 6.66 3.19 -14.62
CA PRO A 109 5.23 3.13 -14.36
C PRO A 109 4.82 2.02 -13.40
N LEU A 110 5.36 0.80 -13.54
CA LEU A 110 5.08 -0.32 -12.63
C LEU A 110 5.51 -0.01 -11.20
N TYR A 111 6.66 0.64 -11.00
CA TYR A 111 7.11 1.06 -9.67
C TYR A 111 6.12 2.03 -9.00
N LYS A 112 5.40 2.85 -9.78
CA LYS A 112 4.50 3.90 -9.28
C LYS A 112 3.03 3.48 -9.12
N LEU A 113 2.64 2.31 -9.57
CA LEU A 113 1.23 1.89 -9.59
C LEU A 113 0.56 1.91 -8.21
N HIS A 114 1.24 1.45 -7.17
CA HIS A 114 0.71 1.45 -5.80
C HIS A 114 1.68 2.17 -4.85
N PRO A 115 1.19 3.07 -3.99
CA PRO A 115 2.02 3.64 -2.93
C PRO A 115 2.33 2.56 -1.87
N TYR A 116 3.61 2.32 -1.58
CA TYR A 116 4.07 1.51 -0.46
C TYR A 116 5.25 2.21 0.21
N HIS A 117 5.51 1.93 1.49
CA HIS A 117 6.41 2.76 2.31
C HIS A 117 7.87 2.72 1.83
N THR A 118 8.36 1.55 1.50
CA THR A 118 9.68 1.34 0.91
C THR A 118 9.60 0.30 -0.21
N LYS A 119 10.34 0.52 -1.28
CA LYS A 119 10.41 -0.43 -2.40
C LYS A 119 11.79 -0.37 -3.03
N VAL A 120 12.36 -1.52 -3.35
CA VAL A 120 13.49 -1.62 -4.28
C VAL A 120 12.92 -1.73 -5.70
N PRO A 121 13.40 -0.92 -6.67
CA PRO A 121 12.94 -1.01 -8.05
C PRO A 121 13.24 -2.38 -8.68
N HIS A 122 12.25 -2.97 -9.34
CA HIS A 122 12.40 -4.27 -9.99
C HIS A 122 13.55 -4.32 -11.01
N ARG A 123 13.84 -3.22 -11.72
CA ARG A 123 14.96 -3.14 -12.67
C ARG A 123 16.31 -3.36 -12.00
N ALA A 124 16.51 -2.83 -10.80
CA ALA A 124 17.71 -3.07 -10.02
C ALA A 124 17.81 -4.54 -9.60
N ILE A 125 16.70 -5.13 -9.13
CA ILE A 125 16.64 -6.54 -8.72
C ILE A 125 16.92 -7.48 -9.92
N MET A 126 16.43 -7.15 -11.13
CA MET A 126 16.69 -7.92 -12.34
C MET A 126 18.18 -8.15 -12.59
N ARG A 127 19.04 -7.16 -12.30
CA ARG A 127 20.50 -7.30 -12.49
C ARG A 127 21.09 -8.41 -11.63
N TYR A 128 20.64 -8.50 -10.38
CA TYR A 128 21.07 -9.57 -9.46
C TYR A 128 20.51 -10.92 -9.88
N ILE A 129 19.23 -11.00 -10.24
CA ILE A 129 18.61 -12.25 -10.71
C ILE A 129 19.31 -12.77 -11.97
N LEU A 130 19.60 -11.91 -12.95
CA LEU A 130 20.34 -12.29 -14.16
C LEU A 130 21.74 -12.79 -13.84
N GLN A 131 22.42 -12.21 -12.84
CA GLN A 131 23.79 -12.64 -12.44
C GLN A 131 23.78 -14.02 -11.81
N TYR A 132 22.84 -14.30 -10.90
CA TYR A 132 22.92 -15.47 -10.03
C TYR A 132 22.07 -16.65 -10.48
N THR A 133 21.20 -16.48 -11.47
CA THR A 133 20.23 -17.51 -11.87
C THR A 133 20.21 -17.78 -13.37
N ALA A 134 19.65 -18.93 -13.73
CA ALA A 134 19.30 -19.32 -15.10
C ALA A 134 17.76 -19.29 -15.31
N PRO A 135 17.26 -19.31 -16.55
CA PRO A 135 15.83 -19.43 -16.84
C PRO A 135 15.17 -20.60 -16.13
N GLY A 136 14.02 -20.35 -15.53
CA GLY A 136 13.23 -21.32 -14.78
C GLY A 136 13.73 -21.63 -13.36
N ASP A 137 14.84 -21.03 -12.91
CA ASP A 137 15.30 -21.17 -11.53
C ASP A 137 14.33 -20.52 -10.54
N LEU A 138 14.34 -20.99 -9.29
CA LEU A 138 13.51 -20.50 -8.20
C LEU A 138 14.19 -19.37 -7.43
N VAL A 139 13.52 -18.21 -7.37
CA VAL A 139 13.96 -17.03 -6.63
C VAL A 139 13.05 -16.82 -5.42
N GLN A 140 13.63 -16.69 -4.23
CA GLN A 140 12.89 -16.42 -3.00
C GLN A 140 13.03 -14.96 -2.58
N ASP A 141 11.90 -14.39 -2.11
CA ASP A 141 11.88 -13.15 -1.33
C ASP A 141 11.00 -13.34 -0.10
N ALA A 142 11.65 -13.40 1.06
CA ALA A 142 11.02 -13.69 2.34
C ALA A 142 10.48 -12.43 3.06
N PHE A 143 10.72 -11.24 2.48
CA PHE A 143 10.23 -9.93 2.91
C PHE A 143 9.75 -9.14 1.70
N ALA A 144 8.86 -9.76 0.93
CA ALA A 144 8.55 -9.37 -0.45
C ALA A 144 7.96 -7.96 -0.62
N GLY A 145 7.42 -7.37 0.45
CA GLY A 145 6.78 -6.06 0.38
C GLY A 145 5.77 -6.01 -0.76
N SER A 146 6.00 -5.13 -1.74
CA SER A 146 5.13 -5.00 -2.92
C SER A 146 5.38 -6.04 -4.02
N GLY A 147 6.25 -7.03 -3.82
CA GLY A 147 6.50 -8.11 -4.78
C GLY A 147 7.40 -7.74 -5.96
N ALA A 148 8.28 -6.76 -5.80
CA ALA A 148 9.18 -6.30 -6.85
C ALA A 148 10.14 -7.40 -7.36
N THR A 149 10.52 -8.33 -6.49
CA THR A 149 11.37 -9.49 -6.84
C THR A 149 10.67 -10.43 -7.81
N GLY A 150 9.36 -10.66 -7.64
CA GLY A 150 8.57 -11.48 -8.56
C GLY A 150 8.45 -10.85 -9.95
N ILE A 151 8.19 -9.53 -10.02
CA ILE A 151 8.19 -8.78 -11.27
C ILE A 151 9.56 -8.90 -11.96
N ALA A 152 10.65 -8.68 -11.21
CA ALA A 152 12.00 -8.76 -11.71
C ALA A 152 12.33 -10.17 -12.28
N ALA A 153 11.88 -11.23 -11.59
CA ALA A 153 12.06 -12.61 -12.02
C ALA A 153 11.36 -12.89 -13.37
N GLN A 154 10.13 -12.42 -13.53
CA GLN A 154 9.36 -12.56 -14.77
C GLN A 154 9.96 -11.73 -15.92
N LEU A 155 10.30 -10.47 -15.67
CA LEU A 155 10.83 -9.54 -16.68
C LEU A 155 12.25 -9.91 -17.17
N CYS A 156 12.96 -10.79 -16.47
CA CYS A 156 14.18 -11.42 -17.02
C CYS A 156 13.91 -12.24 -18.30
N GLY A 157 12.67 -12.55 -18.63
CA GLY A 157 12.23 -13.14 -19.89
C GLY A 157 11.90 -12.13 -21.00
N ASN A 158 11.78 -10.85 -20.67
CA ASN A 158 11.45 -9.81 -21.64
C ASN A 158 12.71 -9.20 -22.25
N ARG A 159 12.91 -9.44 -23.55
CA ARG A 159 14.12 -9.01 -24.30
C ARG A 159 14.31 -7.49 -24.25
N GLU A 160 13.25 -6.72 -24.48
CA GLU A 160 13.32 -5.26 -24.54
C GLU A 160 13.68 -4.67 -23.18
N VAL A 161 13.07 -5.20 -22.11
CA VAL A 161 13.37 -4.76 -20.73
C VAL A 161 14.82 -5.11 -20.36
N VAL A 162 15.30 -6.32 -20.67
CA VAL A 162 16.69 -6.72 -20.41
C VAL A 162 17.67 -5.84 -21.19
N GLN A 163 17.40 -5.55 -22.46
CA GLN A 163 18.24 -4.64 -23.26
C GLN A 163 18.23 -3.19 -22.72
N SER A 164 17.09 -2.74 -22.18
CA SER A 164 16.97 -1.40 -21.58
C SER A 164 17.82 -1.21 -20.32
N LEU A 165 18.31 -2.31 -19.71
CA LEU A 165 19.30 -2.28 -18.62
C LEU A 165 20.73 -2.05 -19.11
N GLY A 166 20.96 -1.89 -20.43
CA GLY A 166 22.29 -1.73 -21.02
C GLY A 166 22.96 -3.04 -21.39
N TYR A 167 22.25 -4.17 -21.36
CA TYR A 167 22.77 -5.47 -21.80
C TYR A 167 22.50 -5.71 -23.28
N LYS A 168 23.33 -6.55 -23.93
CA LYS A 168 23.03 -7.09 -25.25
C LYS A 168 22.42 -8.47 -25.13
N VAL A 169 21.46 -8.79 -26.01
CA VAL A 169 20.82 -10.11 -26.06
C VAL A 169 20.86 -10.58 -27.49
N ASP A 170 21.53 -11.69 -27.74
CA ASP A 170 21.63 -12.29 -29.07
C ASP A 170 20.36 -13.07 -29.47
N PRO A 171 20.27 -13.55 -30.74
CA PRO A 171 19.11 -14.33 -31.21
C PRO A 171 18.85 -15.59 -30.37
N ASP A 172 19.90 -16.24 -29.84
CA ASP A 172 19.81 -17.47 -29.04
C ASP A 172 19.45 -17.19 -27.55
N GLY A 173 19.27 -15.92 -27.19
CA GLY A 173 18.90 -15.49 -25.84
C GLY A 173 20.06 -15.42 -24.86
N ILE A 174 21.31 -15.42 -25.32
CA ILE A 174 22.46 -15.19 -24.46
C ILE A 174 22.54 -13.70 -24.15
N VAL A 175 22.71 -13.38 -22.86
CA VAL A 175 22.79 -12.01 -22.34
C VAL A 175 24.25 -11.67 -22.09
N TYR A 176 24.72 -10.57 -22.68
CA TYR A 176 26.08 -10.06 -22.58
C TYR A 176 26.10 -8.77 -21.77
N ARG A 177 27.13 -8.63 -20.94
CA ARG A 177 27.47 -7.37 -20.26
C ARG A 177 28.69 -6.73 -20.87
N GLU A 178 28.73 -5.41 -20.83
CA GLU A 178 29.89 -4.65 -21.24
C GLU A 178 30.96 -4.68 -20.15
N GLU A 179 32.20 -5.04 -20.52
CA GLU A 179 33.39 -4.95 -19.67
C GLU A 179 34.44 -4.11 -20.37
N SER A 180 35.01 -3.15 -19.64
CA SER A 180 36.10 -2.31 -20.14
C SER A 180 37.39 -2.63 -19.39
N GLU A 181 38.36 -3.19 -20.07
CA GLU A 181 39.69 -3.49 -19.55
C GLU A 181 40.73 -2.81 -20.44
N ASP A 182 41.68 -2.07 -19.87
CA ASP A 182 42.73 -1.33 -20.58
C ASP A 182 42.23 -0.43 -21.73
N GLY A 183 41.06 0.20 -21.56
CA GLY A 183 40.45 1.08 -22.57
C GLY A 183 39.85 0.34 -23.78
N LYS A 184 39.79 -0.98 -23.75
CA LYS A 184 39.05 -1.80 -24.72
C LYS A 184 37.74 -2.29 -24.13
N THR A 185 36.66 -2.07 -24.86
CA THR A 185 35.35 -2.56 -24.51
C THR A 185 35.09 -3.93 -25.13
N SER A 186 34.73 -4.91 -24.32
CA SER A 186 34.31 -6.26 -24.71
C SER A 186 32.93 -6.60 -24.19
N TRP A 187 32.25 -7.53 -24.87
CA TRP A 187 30.93 -8.02 -24.46
C TRP A 187 31.07 -9.48 -24.03
N LEU A 188 30.90 -9.72 -22.70
CA LEU A 188 31.07 -11.05 -22.13
C LEU A 188 29.68 -11.67 -21.81
N PRO A 189 29.48 -12.94 -22.23
CA PRO A 189 28.25 -13.65 -21.88
C PRO A 189 28.24 -13.94 -20.38
N PHE A 190 27.12 -13.65 -19.69
CA PHE A 190 27.00 -13.89 -18.24
C PHE A 190 25.67 -14.50 -17.81
N SER A 191 24.61 -14.40 -18.67
CA SER A 191 23.27 -14.89 -18.36
C SER A 191 22.53 -15.38 -19.61
N ARG A 192 21.27 -15.83 -19.42
CA ARG A 192 20.35 -16.18 -20.49
C ARG A 192 18.99 -15.52 -20.26
N LEU A 193 18.38 -15.10 -21.37
CA LEU A 193 17.01 -14.58 -21.43
C LEU A 193 16.02 -15.69 -21.09
N GLY A 194 15.08 -15.40 -20.20
CA GLY A 194 14.00 -16.29 -19.79
C GLY A 194 13.48 -15.92 -18.42
N ALA A 195 12.19 -16.11 -18.18
CA ALA A 195 11.60 -15.86 -16.88
C ALA A 195 12.14 -16.83 -15.81
N ARG A 196 12.20 -16.37 -14.57
CA ARG A 196 12.44 -17.18 -13.38
C ARG A 196 11.12 -17.26 -12.61
N LYS A 197 10.97 -18.31 -11.81
CA LYS A 197 9.83 -18.50 -10.92
C LYS A 197 10.15 -17.88 -9.57
N SER A 198 9.13 -17.35 -8.87
CA SER A 198 9.37 -16.71 -7.57
C SER A 198 8.47 -17.24 -6.46
N ILE A 199 9.04 -17.30 -5.26
CA ILE A 199 8.34 -17.62 -4.01
C ILE A 199 8.44 -16.38 -3.12
N LEU A 200 7.31 -15.71 -2.95
CA LEU A 200 7.21 -14.44 -2.24
C LEU A 200 6.45 -14.63 -0.94
N SER A 201 6.97 -14.09 0.14
CA SER A 201 6.23 -14.07 1.41
C SER A 201 6.40 -12.73 2.12
N ASP A 202 5.35 -12.29 2.78
CA ASP A 202 5.37 -11.12 3.65
C ASP A 202 4.44 -11.33 4.83
N LEU A 203 4.79 -10.73 5.96
CA LEU A 203 3.96 -10.78 7.18
C LEU A 203 2.68 -9.95 7.00
N SER A 204 2.75 -8.86 6.25
CA SER A 204 1.65 -7.93 6.07
C SER A 204 0.68 -8.40 4.99
N PRO A 205 -0.62 -8.59 5.31
CA PRO A 205 -1.65 -8.93 4.33
C PRO A 205 -1.74 -7.95 3.17
N ILE A 206 -1.55 -6.65 3.43
CA ILE A 206 -1.57 -5.66 2.33
C ILE A 206 -0.33 -5.77 1.44
N ALA A 207 0.85 -6.09 2.00
CA ALA A 207 2.06 -6.27 1.21
C ALA A 207 1.91 -7.45 0.24
N SER A 208 1.55 -8.63 0.76
CA SER A 208 1.31 -9.82 -0.05
C SER A 208 0.17 -9.64 -1.06
N PHE A 209 -0.88 -8.89 -0.70
CA PHE A 209 -1.95 -8.54 -1.63
C PHE A 209 -1.47 -7.63 -2.78
N ILE A 210 -0.65 -6.61 -2.49
CA ILE A 210 -0.03 -5.77 -3.52
C ILE A 210 0.91 -6.63 -4.39
N ALA A 211 1.71 -7.50 -3.77
CA ALA A 211 2.58 -8.43 -4.50
C ALA A 211 1.77 -9.30 -5.47
N TYR A 212 0.63 -9.84 -5.03
CA TYR A 212 -0.29 -10.58 -5.89
C TYR A 212 -0.77 -9.74 -7.07
N THR A 213 -1.26 -8.51 -6.82
CA THR A 213 -1.79 -7.66 -7.88
C THR A 213 -0.73 -7.26 -8.92
N TYR A 214 0.54 -7.18 -8.51
CA TYR A 214 1.65 -6.88 -9.41
C TYR A 214 2.14 -8.07 -10.21
N ASN A 215 2.08 -9.26 -9.65
CA ASN A 215 2.65 -10.48 -10.24
C ASN A 215 1.62 -11.33 -10.99
N THR A 216 0.35 -10.91 -11.02
CA THR A 216 -0.72 -11.62 -11.71
C THR A 216 -1.04 -10.95 -13.05
N PRO A 217 -1.02 -11.70 -14.17
CA PRO A 217 -1.46 -11.18 -15.45
C PRO A 217 -2.92 -10.77 -15.39
N SER A 218 -3.27 -9.69 -16.07
CA SER A 218 -4.66 -9.25 -16.20
C SER A 218 -4.87 -8.60 -17.57
N ASP A 219 -6.03 -8.86 -18.18
CA ASP A 219 -6.47 -8.08 -19.33
C ASP A 219 -6.82 -6.66 -18.87
N SER A 220 -6.03 -5.69 -19.31
CA SER A 220 -6.18 -4.29 -18.88
C SER A 220 -7.51 -3.68 -19.36
N HIS A 221 -8.00 -4.07 -20.54
CA HIS A 221 -9.26 -3.56 -21.09
C HIS A 221 -10.46 -4.12 -20.34
N GLU A 222 -10.45 -5.41 -20.05
CA GLU A 222 -11.50 -6.05 -19.26
C GLU A 222 -11.53 -5.53 -17.85
N PHE A 223 -10.37 -5.43 -17.20
CA PHE A 223 -10.23 -4.85 -15.87
C PHE A 223 -10.78 -3.41 -15.79
N GLN A 224 -10.43 -2.57 -16.77
CA GLN A 224 -10.92 -1.18 -16.83
C GLN A 224 -12.42 -1.12 -17.02
N ARG A 225 -12.98 -1.95 -17.92
CA ARG A 225 -14.43 -2.02 -18.18
C ARG A 225 -15.20 -2.39 -16.91
N GLU A 226 -14.78 -3.47 -16.23
CA GLU A 226 -15.43 -3.92 -14.99
C GLU A 226 -15.28 -2.88 -13.85
N ALA A 227 -14.09 -2.31 -13.71
CA ALA A 227 -13.84 -1.28 -12.71
C ALA A 227 -14.70 -0.03 -12.94
N GLN A 228 -14.91 0.37 -14.21
CA GLN A 228 -15.75 1.50 -14.58
C GLN A 228 -17.23 1.22 -14.36
N GLU A 229 -17.69 0.00 -14.59
CA GLU A 229 -19.06 -0.44 -14.28
C GLU A 229 -19.32 -0.35 -12.77
N ILE A 230 -18.41 -0.90 -11.94
CA ILE A 230 -18.49 -0.84 -10.47
C ILE A 230 -18.46 0.62 -9.98
N LEU A 231 -17.58 1.45 -10.56
CA LEU A 231 -17.48 2.87 -10.21
C LEU A 231 -18.80 3.58 -10.50
N SER A 232 -19.40 3.34 -11.67
CA SER A 232 -20.67 3.94 -12.07
C SER A 232 -21.83 3.53 -11.14
N GLU A 233 -21.86 2.25 -10.73
CA GLU A 233 -22.85 1.78 -9.76
C GLU A 233 -22.66 2.38 -8.37
N ALA A 234 -21.42 2.49 -7.89
CA ALA A 234 -21.12 3.11 -6.60
C ALA A 234 -21.44 4.61 -6.63
N GLU A 235 -21.19 5.27 -7.76
CA GLU A 235 -21.50 6.69 -7.94
C GLU A 235 -23.02 6.96 -7.97
N ARG A 236 -23.82 6.04 -8.53
CA ARG A 236 -25.29 6.14 -8.45
C ARG A 236 -25.80 6.09 -7.02
N VAL A 237 -25.11 5.36 -6.12
CA VAL A 237 -25.47 5.29 -4.69
C VAL A 237 -24.97 6.52 -3.93
N GLY A 238 -23.77 7.02 -4.22
CA GLY A 238 -23.08 7.99 -3.39
C GLY A 238 -22.74 9.33 -4.06
N GLY A 239 -23.00 9.48 -5.36
CA GLY A 239 -22.61 10.68 -6.12
C GLY A 239 -23.26 11.98 -5.64
N TRP A 240 -24.51 11.87 -5.15
CA TRP A 240 -25.26 13.00 -4.57
C TRP A 240 -24.52 13.67 -3.40
N MET A 241 -23.72 12.95 -2.64
CA MET A 241 -22.96 13.47 -1.51
C MET A 241 -21.84 14.45 -1.93
N PHE A 242 -21.47 14.46 -3.19
CA PHE A 242 -20.42 15.32 -3.76
C PHE A 242 -20.97 16.43 -4.67
N GLN A 243 -22.24 16.77 -4.53
CA GLN A 243 -22.86 17.93 -5.15
C GLN A 243 -22.65 19.19 -4.32
N THR A 244 -22.68 20.36 -4.97
CA THR A 244 -22.69 21.68 -4.33
C THR A 244 -23.41 22.67 -5.24
N LEU A 245 -24.13 23.64 -4.67
CA LEU A 245 -24.84 24.67 -5.45
C LEU A 245 -23.86 25.68 -6.05
N HIS A 246 -24.09 26.08 -7.32
CA HIS A 246 -23.29 27.06 -8.01
C HIS A 246 -23.95 28.44 -8.00
N ASN A 247 -23.35 29.40 -7.27
CA ASN A 247 -23.86 30.76 -7.10
C ASN A 247 -25.34 30.82 -6.68
N PRO A 248 -25.77 30.10 -5.62
CA PRO A 248 -27.18 30.07 -5.22
C PRO A 248 -27.63 31.40 -4.62
N THR A 249 -28.94 31.68 -4.70
CA THR A 249 -29.59 32.71 -3.88
C THR A 249 -29.85 32.18 -2.47
N THR A 250 -30.20 33.07 -1.53
CA THR A 250 -30.57 32.68 -0.14
C THR A 250 -31.77 31.74 -0.11
N GLU A 251 -32.74 31.99 -0.98
CA GLU A 251 -33.98 31.19 -1.10
C GLU A 251 -33.63 29.77 -1.62
N GLN A 252 -32.74 29.67 -2.61
CA GLN A 252 -32.27 28.40 -3.13
C GLN A 252 -31.51 27.59 -2.08
N ILE A 253 -30.66 28.24 -1.27
CA ILE A 253 -29.98 27.57 -0.14
C ILE A 253 -31.03 27.02 0.86
N SER A 254 -32.04 27.82 1.20
CA SER A 254 -33.08 27.42 2.13
C SER A 254 -33.92 26.24 1.60
N SER A 255 -34.24 26.26 0.30
CA SER A 255 -34.94 25.14 -0.36
C SER A 255 -34.12 23.87 -0.33
N ALA A 256 -32.83 23.96 -0.73
CA ALA A 256 -31.90 22.82 -0.71
C ALA A 256 -31.71 22.24 0.71
N VAL A 257 -31.60 23.08 1.74
CA VAL A 257 -31.54 22.63 3.14
C VAL A 257 -32.80 21.84 3.54
N SER A 258 -33.99 22.28 3.11
CA SER A 258 -35.24 21.58 3.37
C SER A 258 -35.28 20.23 2.65
N GLU A 259 -34.87 20.19 1.42
CA GLU A 259 -34.75 18.94 0.62
C GLU A 259 -33.77 17.96 1.25
N ILE A 260 -32.54 18.40 1.58
CA ILE A 260 -31.53 17.57 2.25
C ILE A 260 -32.08 16.94 3.54
N LYS A 261 -32.91 17.63 4.30
CA LYS A 261 -33.49 17.12 5.53
C LYS A 261 -34.63 16.12 5.30
N SER A 262 -35.38 16.25 4.23
CA SER A 262 -36.57 15.46 3.94
C SER A 262 -36.34 14.24 3.07
N ASP A 263 -35.32 14.24 2.21
CA ASP A 263 -35.02 13.18 1.25
C ASP A 263 -33.75 12.41 1.64
N ASP A 264 -33.78 11.08 1.55
CA ASP A 264 -32.63 10.22 1.84
C ASP A 264 -31.50 10.39 0.82
N THR A 265 -31.83 10.72 -0.42
CA THR A 265 -30.89 10.91 -1.55
C THR A 265 -31.21 12.20 -2.32
N PRO A 266 -30.99 13.39 -1.73
CA PRO A 266 -31.41 14.66 -2.31
C PRO A 266 -30.75 14.93 -3.66
N ASP A 267 -31.54 15.41 -4.63
CA ASP A 267 -31.05 15.87 -5.92
C ASP A 267 -31.10 17.40 -6.04
N LEU A 268 -30.02 18.05 -5.63
CA LEU A 268 -29.93 19.52 -5.60
C LEU A 268 -30.02 20.17 -6.99
N SER A 269 -30.01 19.39 -8.09
CA SER A 269 -30.07 19.92 -9.44
C SER A 269 -31.43 20.56 -9.80
N GLU A 270 -32.50 20.16 -9.11
CA GLU A 270 -33.83 20.77 -9.27
C GLU A 270 -33.90 22.18 -8.66
N THR A 271 -33.10 22.43 -7.62
CA THR A 271 -33.11 23.72 -6.89
C THR A 271 -32.28 24.79 -7.58
N CYS A 272 -31.09 24.41 -8.10
CA CYS A 272 -30.13 25.33 -8.72
C CYS A 272 -29.14 24.57 -9.58
N LEU A 273 -28.40 25.28 -10.43
CA LEU A 273 -27.24 24.71 -11.11
C LEU A 273 -26.25 24.15 -10.07
N THR A 274 -25.95 22.86 -10.19
CA THR A 274 -25.01 22.19 -9.30
C THR A 274 -23.63 22.02 -9.91
N GLY A 275 -22.62 21.97 -9.05
CA GLY A 275 -21.28 21.58 -9.38
C GLY A 275 -20.88 20.29 -8.65
N ARG A 276 -19.88 19.60 -9.20
CA ARG A 276 -19.28 18.40 -8.59
C ARG A 276 -18.08 18.81 -7.77
N VAL A 277 -18.06 18.45 -6.48
CA VAL A 277 -16.95 18.72 -5.55
C VAL A 277 -15.72 17.93 -5.97
N ASN A 278 -14.59 18.63 -6.20
CA ASN A 278 -13.29 18.00 -6.39
C ASN A 278 -12.62 17.69 -5.05
N TYR A 279 -12.65 18.67 -4.15
CA TYR A 279 -12.18 18.52 -2.76
C TYR A 279 -12.79 19.57 -1.84
N THR A 280 -12.84 19.25 -0.55
CA THR A 280 -13.20 20.18 0.53
C THR A 280 -12.00 20.37 1.46
N VAL A 281 -11.77 21.62 1.88
CA VAL A 281 -10.77 21.94 2.91
C VAL A 281 -11.46 22.00 4.26
N TRP A 282 -10.90 21.28 5.22
CA TRP A 282 -11.33 21.25 6.60
C TRP A 282 -10.29 21.92 7.49
N SER A 283 -10.74 22.65 8.49
CA SER A 283 -9.93 23.34 9.49
C SER A 283 -10.22 22.82 10.88
N ASP A 284 -9.18 22.58 11.68
CA ASP A 284 -9.36 22.42 13.12
C ASP A 284 -9.99 23.69 13.73
N VAL A 285 -10.81 23.47 14.75
CA VAL A 285 -11.33 24.53 15.62
C VAL A 285 -10.63 24.41 16.97
N PHE A 286 -10.11 25.54 17.44
CA PHE A 286 -9.47 25.66 18.74
C PHE A 286 -10.29 26.54 19.68
N SER A 287 -10.02 26.45 20.96
CA SER A 287 -10.54 27.36 21.99
C SER A 287 -9.47 28.38 22.37
N CYS A 288 -9.83 29.65 22.40
CA CYS A 288 -8.95 30.71 22.88
C CYS A 288 -8.71 30.55 24.39
N PRO A 289 -7.45 30.55 24.88
CA PRO A 289 -7.17 30.42 26.32
C PRO A 289 -7.66 31.62 27.15
N GLU A 290 -7.83 32.81 26.54
CA GLU A 290 -8.21 34.03 27.23
C GLU A 290 -9.73 34.22 27.35
N CYS A 291 -10.50 33.82 26.30
CA CYS A 291 -11.94 34.09 26.27
C CYS A 291 -12.80 32.85 26.03
N ALA A 292 -12.20 31.68 25.88
CA ALA A 292 -12.86 30.42 25.49
C ALA A 292 -13.62 30.47 24.15
N GLY A 293 -13.49 31.55 23.37
CA GLY A 293 -14.12 31.71 22.06
C GLY A 293 -13.53 30.75 21.01
N ASP A 294 -14.35 30.36 20.04
CA ASP A 294 -13.94 29.47 18.96
C ASP A 294 -12.97 30.18 17.99
N VAL A 295 -11.89 29.49 17.67
CA VAL A 295 -10.86 29.95 16.72
C VAL A 295 -10.75 28.93 15.58
N VAL A 296 -11.37 29.25 14.43
CA VAL A 296 -11.18 28.47 13.21
C VAL A 296 -9.79 28.76 12.67
N PHE A 297 -8.93 27.72 12.61
CA PHE A 297 -7.51 27.89 12.27
C PHE A 297 -7.29 28.50 10.88
N TRP A 298 -8.09 28.11 9.90
CA TRP A 298 -8.07 28.66 8.55
C TRP A 298 -8.32 30.16 8.49
N ASP A 299 -9.27 30.66 9.27
CA ASP A 299 -9.70 32.05 9.21
C ASP A 299 -8.80 32.98 10.02
N SER A 300 -8.20 32.45 11.10
CA SER A 300 -7.39 33.25 12.01
C SER A 300 -5.89 33.21 11.73
N ALA A 301 -5.36 32.02 11.35
CA ALA A 301 -3.90 31.81 11.24
C ALA A 301 -3.38 31.82 9.79
N VAL A 302 -4.25 31.63 8.77
CA VAL A 302 -3.80 31.48 7.39
C VAL A 302 -3.86 32.80 6.65
N ASP A 303 -2.71 33.24 6.15
CA ASP A 303 -2.59 34.29 5.15
C ASP A 303 -2.97 33.68 3.79
N LYS A 304 -4.22 33.92 3.37
CA LYS A 304 -4.82 33.31 2.18
C LYS A 304 -4.17 33.79 0.88
N GLU A 305 -3.67 35.03 0.85
CA GLU A 305 -3.02 35.64 -0.31
C GLU A 305 -1.51 35.34 -0.33
N GLY A 306 -0.83 35.49 0.80
CA GLY A 306 0.60 35.20 0.95
C GLY A 306 0.94 33.71 1.00
N GLY A 307 -0.06 32.82 1.11
CA GLY A 307 0.13 31.37 1.02
C GLY A 307 0.91 30.78 2.21
N LYS A 308 0.81 31.36 3.39
CA LYS A 308 1.54 30.91 4.59
C LYS A 308 0.63 30.80 5.81
N VAL A 309 1.08 30.05 6.79
CA VAL A 309 0.48 30.01 8.12
C VAL A 309 1.29 30.94 9.02
N ASN A 310 0.63 31.90 9.66
CA ASN A 310 1.26 32.82 10.58
C ASN A 310 1.54 32.14 11.93
N ASP A 311 2.71 32.41 12.50
CA ASP A 311 3.08 31.88 13.83
C ASP A 311 2.28 32.55 14.94
N HIS A 312 1.96 33.87 14.77
CA HIS A 312 1.15 34.67 15.68
C HIS A 312 -0.05 35.25 14.92
N PHE A 313 -1.23 35.20 15.51
CA PHE A 313 -2.47 35.73 14.94
C PHE A 313 -3.44 36.14 16.04
N PRO A 314 -4.37 37.10 15.80
CA PRO A 314 -5.31 37.56 16.80
C PRO A 314 -6.47 36.55 16.99
N CYS A 315 -6.97 36.47 18.22
CA CYS A 315 -8.24 35.83 18.50
C CYS A 315 -9.38 36.63 17.82
N PRO A 316 -10.29 35.99 17.07
CA PRO A 316 -11.38 36.71 16.40
C PRO A 316 -12.39 37.31 17.39
N SER A 317 -12.47 36.82 18.64
CA SER A 317 -13.44 37.26 19.65
C SER A 317 -12.86 38.35 20.56
N CYS A 318 -11.63 38.20 21.08
CA CYS A 318 -11.08 39.12 22.09
C CYS A 318 -9.79 39.85 21.65
N GLY A 319 -9.25 39.57 20.47
CA GLY A 319 -8.04 40.20 19.95
C GLY A 319 -6.72 39.72 20.58
N ALA A 320 -6.74 38.81 21.54
CA ALA A 320 -5.51 38.29 22.16
C ALA A 320 -4.59 37.65 21.12
N SER A 321 -3.28 37.87 21.28
CA SER A 321 -2.28 37.26 20.38
C SER A 321 -2.11 35.78 20.66
N LEU A 322 -2.42 34.94 19.69
CA LEU A 322 -2.42 33.49 19.81
C LEU A 322 -1.30 32.87 18.98
N THR A 323 -0.87 31.70 19.41
CA THR A 323 -0.08 30.75 18.61
C THR A 323 -0.80 29.41 18.55
N LYS A 324 -0.53 28.58 17.56
CA LYS A 324 -1.13 27.25 17.52
C LYS A 324 -0.86 26.42 18.77
N ARG A 325 0.28 26.62 19.45
CA ARG A 325 0.67 25.89 20.66
C ARG A 325 0.01 26.40 21.93
N SER A 326 -0.44 27.64 21.95
CA SER A 326 -1.12 28.24 23.11
C SER A 326 -2.60 27.87 23.21
N MET A 327 -3.15 27.22 22.20
CA MET A 327 -4.56 26.85 22.11
C MET A 327 -4.79 25.36 22.27
N GLU A 328 -5.94 24.99 22.79
CA GLU A 328 -6.42 23.61 22.81
C GLU A 328 -7.47 23.38 21.71
N ARG A 329 -7.50 22.16 21.14
CA ARG A 329 -8.54 21.81 20.18
C ARG A 329 -9.88 21.75 20.89
N LYS A 330 -10.91 22.23 20.20
CA LYS A 330 -12.29 22.03 20.63
C LYS A 330 -12.71 20.59 20.36
N TRP A 331 -13.37 19.96 21.33
CA TRP A 331 -13.82 18.57 21.24
C TRP A 331 -15.34 18.52 21.23
N HIS A 332 -15.90 17.47 20.59
CA HIS A 332 -17.33 17.19 20.61
C HIS A 332 -17.57 15.69 20.76
N LYS A 333 -18.68 15.38 21.42
CA LYS A 333 -19.18 14.01 21.60
C LYS A 333 -20.35 13.75 20.68
N PHE A 334 -20.33 12.60 20.02
CA PHE A 334 -21.43 12.18 19.15
C PHE A 334 -21.59 10.67 19.17
N MET A 335 -22.78 10.20 18.76
CA MET A 335 -23.03 8.77 18.57
C MET A 335 -22.39 8.31 17.26
N ASP A 336 -21.41 7.42 17.37
CA ASP A 336 -20.81 6.81 16.17
C ASP A 336 -21.79 5.79 15.57
N PRO A 337 -22.23 5.97 14.31
CA PRO A 337 -23.26 5.12 13.71
C PRO A 337 -22.79 3.68 13.44
N TYR A 338 -21.45 3.45 13.33
CA TYR A 338 -20.87 2.14 13.07
C TYR A 338 -20.56 1.37 14.35
N LEU A 339 -20.12 2.06 15.40
CA LEU A 339 -19.81 1.45 16.69
C LEU A 339 -21.03 1.34 17.60
N GLY A 340 -22.05 2.18 17.38
CA GLY A 340 -23.23 2.26 18.25
C GLY A 340 -22.91 2.77 19.67
N GLN A 341 -21.85 3.58 19.81
CA GLN A 341 -21.41 4.15 21.09
C GLN A 341 -21.01 5.62 20.95
N VAL A 342 -21.00 6.34 22.05
CA VAL A 342 -20.56 7.73 22.08
C VAL A 342 -19.03 7.77 21.96
N VAL A 343 -18.53 8.54 20.99
CA VAL A 343 -17.12 8.82 20.78
C VAL A 343 -16.86 10.32 20.92
N GLU A 344 -15.60 10.68 21.19
CA GLU A 344 -15.17 12.07 21.31
C GLU A 344 -14.08 12.35 20.28
N GLN A 345 -14.28 13.38 19.44
CA GLN A 345 -13.30 13.79 18.42
C GLN A 345 -13.10 15.30 18.43
N ALA A 346 -11.93 15.73 17.93
CA ALA A 346 -11.66 17.15 17.71
C ALA A 346 -12.62 17.72 16.64
N VAL A 347 -13.11 18.93 16.87
CA VAL A 347 -13.99 19.63 15.94
C VAL A 347 -13.21 20.08 14.72
N GLN A 348 -13.65 19.65 13.55
CA GLN A 348 -13.20 20.14 12.25
C GLN A 348 -14.38 20.71 11.47
N VAL A 349 -14.17 21.84 10.81
CA VAL A 349 -15.21 22.51 10.00
C VAL A 349 -14.76 22.68 8.56
N PRO A 350 -15.65 22.52 7.57
CA PRO A 350 -15.32 22.80 6.19
C PRO A 350 -15.22 24.32 5.98
N VAL A 351 -14.13 24.75 5.30
CA VAL A 351 -13.82 26.19 5.13
C VAL A 351 -13.69 26.62 3.69
N MET A 352 -13.46 25.68 2.77
CA MET A 352 -13.38 25.94 1.33
C MET A 352 -13.81 24.70 0.55
N ILE A 353 -14.59 24.89 -0.49
CA ILE A 353 -14.96 23.86 -1.47
C ILE A 353 -14.38 24.24 -2.82
N ASN A 354 -13.61 23.32 -3.41
CA ASN A 354 -13.23 23.37 -4.82
C ASN A 354 -14.12 22.41 -5.61
N TYR A 355 -14.77 22.93 -6.65
CA TYR A 355 -15.74 22.17 -7.44
C TYR A 355 -15.64 22.50 -8.92
N LYS A 356 -16.29 21.70 -9.76
CA LYS A 356 -16.40 21.93 -11.21
C LYS A 356 -17.86 22.01 -11.66
N VAL A 357 -18.11 22.91 -12.61
CA VAL A 357 -19.34 22.97 -13.41
C VAL A 357 -18.93 22.80 -14.87
N GLY A 358 -19.32 21.69 -15.46
CA GLY A 358 -18.77 21.27 -16.73
C GLY A 358 -17.24 21.12 -16.66
N LYS A 359 -16.51 21.86 -17.50
CA LYS A 359 -15.03 21.86 -17.55
C LYS A 359 -14.38 22.97 -16.68
N LYS A 360 -15.15 23.88 -16.13
CA LYS A 360 -14.63 25.03 -15.37
C LYS A 360 -14.55 24.69 -13.88
N ARG A 361 -13.47 25.12 -13.22
CA ARG A 361 -13.25 24.97 -11.78
C ARG A 361 -13.57 26.26 -11.05
N PHE A 362 -14.16 26.10 -9.86
CA PHE A 362 -14.57 27.20 -8.99
C PHE A 362 -14.15 26.89 -7.54
N GLN A 363 -14.14 27.94 -6.73
CA GLN A 363 -13.96 27.82 -5.27
C GLN A 363 -15.02 28.67 -4.58
N LYS A 364 -15.50 28.20 -3.44
CA LYS A 364 -16.42 28.95 -2.58
C LYS A 364 -16.20 28.63 -1.11
N THR A 365 -16.65 29.51 -0.23
CA THR A 365 -16.89 29.17 1.17
C THR A 365 -18.14 28.28 1.23
N PRO A 366 -18.15 27.20 2.06
CA PRO A 366 -19.34 26.37 2.23
C PRO A 366 -20.56 27.18 2.66
N ASP A 367 -21.69 26.98 2.00
CA ASP A 367 -22.98 27.57 2.37
C ASP A 367 -23.81 26.64 3.27
N GLY A 368 -25.04 27.06 3.62
CA GLY A 368 -25.92 26.29 4.50
C GLY A 368 -26.31 24.91 3.94
N ALA A 369 -26.45 24.78 2.61
CA ALA A 369 -26.76 23.51 1.97
C ALA A 369 -25.56 22.55 2.04
N ASP A 370 -24.33 23.05 1.78
CA ASP A 370 -23.13 22.24 1.91
C ASP A 370 -22.94 21.71 3.33
N ILE A 371 -23.15 22.57 4.36
CA ILE A 371 -23.02 22.19 5.76
C ILE A 371 -24.04 21.13 6.14
N GLU A 372 -25.30 21.28 5.70
CA GLU A 372 -26.35 20.31 6.01
C GLU A 372 -26.12 18.96 5.32
N LEU A 373 -25.66 18.98 4.05
CA LEU A 373 -25.31 17.77 3.31
C LEU A 373 -24.18 17.01 4.00
N ILE A 374 -23.15 17.71 4.46
CA ILE A 374 -22.03 17.12 5.21
C ILE A 374 -22.52 16.50 6.51
N LYS A 375 -23.33 17.22 7.31
CA LYS A 375 -23.90 16.68 8.56
C LYS A 375 -24.70 15.41 8.32
N LYS A 376 -25.53 15.41 7.28
CA LYS A 376 -26.31 14.24 6.90
C LYS A 376 -25.42 13.04 6.62
N THR A 377 -24.36 13.21 5.78
CA THR A 377 -23.46 12.10 5.44
C THR A 377 -22.65 11.58 6.62
N GLU A 378 -22.32 12.40 7.62
CA GLU A 378 -21.63 11.95 8.84
C GLU A 378 -22.53 11.07 9.73
N SER A 379 -23.86 11.29 9.74
CA SER A 379 -24.82 10.54 10.55
C SER A 379 -25.31 9.23 9.92
N ILE A 380 -25.11 9.03 8.60
CA ILE A 380 -25.60 7.85 7.90
C ILE A 380 -24.70 6.64 8.17
N ARG A 381 -25.36 5.51 8.52
CA ARG A 381 -24.78 4.17 8.43
C ARG A 381 -25.33 3.49 7.18
N THR A 382 -24.44 3.09 6.27
CA THR A 382 -24.84 2.30 5.11
C THR A 382 -25.02 0.82 5.48
N GLY A 383 -25.75 0.06 4.65
CA GLY A 383 -25.81 -1.40 4.75
C GLY A 383 -24.52 -2.09 4.27
N ASP A 384 -23.67 -1.38 3.53
CA ASP A 384 -22.40 -1.91 3.04
C ASP A 384 -21.37 -1.96 4.18
N TRP A 385 -20.53 -2.99 4.16
CA TRP A 385 -19.50 -3.21 5.17
C TRP A 385 -18.45 -2.09 5.19
N CYS A 386 -18.13 -1.62 6.38
CA CYS A 386 -17.11 -0.61 6.65
C CYS A 386 -16.19 -1.10 7.78
N PRO A 387 -14.85 -0.97 7.69
CA PRO A 387 -13.94 -1.45 8.72
C PRO A 387 -14.03 -0.64 10.00
N THR A 388 -14.36 -1.31 11.11
CA THR A 388 -14.43 -0.72 12.45
C THR A 388 -13.32 -1.20 13.38
N PHE A 389 -12.19 -1.63 12.83
CA PHE A 389 -11.05 -2.09 13.63
C PHE A 389 -10.47 -0.95 14.46
N ALA A 390 -10.27 -1.22 15.76
CA ALA A 390 -9.64 -0.27 16.67
C ALA A 390 -8.13 -0.15 16.34
N LEU A 391 -7.62 1.08 16.36
CA LEU A 391 -6.19 1.34 16.14
C LEU A 391 -5.35 0.65 17.22
N PRO A 392 -4.26 0.00 16.85
CA PRO A 392 -3.33 -0.55 17.83
C PRO A 392 -2.58 0.58 18.55
N SER A 393 -2.19 0.36 19.80
CA SER A 393 -1.25 1.26 20.47
C SER A 393 0.09 1.26 19.74
N GLY A 394 0.61 2.45 19.42
CA GLY A 394 1.83 2.58 18.62
C GLY A 394 2.35 4.01 18.51
N PHE A 395 3.54 4.15 17.93
CA PHE A 395 4.18 5.45 17.70
C PHE A 395 3.38 6.31 16.72
N ASN A 396 2.94 5.71 15.60
CA ASN A 396 2.22 6.43 14.55
C ASN A 396 0.74 6.64 14.86
N THR A 397 0.14 5.78 15.68
CA THR A 397 -1.28 5.85 16.06
C THR A 397 -1.54 6.83 17.20
N ARG A 398 -0.50 7.17 17.97
CA ARG A 398 -0.61 8.06 19.13
C ARG A 398 -1.15 9.45 18.76
N GLN A 399 -0.54 10.12 17.77
CA GLN A 399 -0.95 11.48 17.40
C GLN A 399 -2.39 11.56 16.90
N PRO A 400 -2.88 10.72 15.98
CA PRO A 400 -4.29 10.70 15.60
C PRO A 400 -5.24 10.49 16.78
N ILE A 401 -4.91 9.60 17.71
CA ILE A 401 -5.73 9.30 18.89
C ILE A 401 -5.74 10.49 19.85
N GLU A 402 -4.56 10.94 20.30
CA GLU A 402 -4.44 11.98 21.33
C GLU A 402 -4.89 13.35 20.84
N SER A 403 -4.63 13.69 19.57
CA SER A 403 -4.90 15.03 19.08
C SER A 403 -6.26 15.19 18.41
N HIS A 404 -6.86 14.11 17.90
CA HIS A 404 -8.10 14.18 17.13
C HIS A 404 -9.16 13.15 17.55
N GLY A 405 -8.86 12.22 18.48
CA GLY A 405 -9.80 11.17 18.89
C GLY A 405 -10.09 10.12 17.83
N LEU A 406 -9.18 9.95 16.85
CA LEU A 406 -9.35 8.95 15.80
C LEU A 406 -8.88 7.58 16.31
N THR A 407 -9.79 6.80 16.85
CA THR A 407 -9.50 5.53 17.53
C THR A 407 -9.75 4.29 16.68
N HIS A 408 -10.42 4.43 15.52
CA HIS A 408 -10.79 3.34 14.63
C HIS A 408 -10.47 3.70 13.16
N VAL A 409 -10.39 2.69 12.29
CA VAL A 409 -10.06 2.86 10.86
C VAL A 409 -11.03 3.84 10.19
N HIS A 410 -12.35 3.68 10.37
CA HIS A 410 -13.36 4.53 9.72
C HIS A 410 -13.31 6.00 10.16
N HIS A 411 -12.73 6.32 11.32
CA HIS A 411 -12.57 7.70 11.79
C HIS A 411 -11.61 8.54 10.92
N PHE A 412 -10.73 7.89 10.17
CA PHE A 412 -9.81 8.57 9.25
C PHE A 412 -10.48 9.11 7.97
N TYR A 413 -11.75 8.79 7.76
CA TYR A 413 -12.51 9.19 6.58
C TYR A 413 -13.64 10.14 6.98
N THR A 414 -14.00 11.05 6.07
CA THR A 414 -15.26 11.79 6.18
C THR A 414 -16.43 10.87 5.86
N GLY A 415 -17.66 11.21 6.30
CA GLY A 415 -18.84 10.39 6.08
C GLY A 415 -19.03 10.01 4.62
N ARG A 416 -18.96 10.98 3.70
CA ARG A 416 -19.15 10.73 2.27
C ARG A 416 -18.06 9.87 1.64
N ASN A 417 -16.79 10.05 1.99
CA ASN A 417 -15.71 9.19 1.49
C ASN A 417 -15.81 7.76 2.04
N ARG A 418 -16.18 7.60 3.31
CA ARG A 418 -16.43 6.32 3.96
C ARG A 418 -17.56 5.55 3.28
N ILE A 419 -18.70 6.21 3.05
CA ILE A 419 -19.88 5.63 2.38
C ILE A 419 -19.54 5.22 0.95
N ALA A 420 -18.92 6.12 0.19
CA ALA A 420 -18.55 5.86 -1.20
C ALA A 420 -17.55 4.69 -1.34
N LEU A 421 -16.56 4.63 -0.44
CA LEU A 421 -15.57 3.54 -0.44
C LEU A 421 -16.19 2.20 -0.05
N ALA A 422 -17.10 2.18 0.94
CA ALA A 422 -17.86 0.99 1.32
C ALA A 422 -18.73 0.49 0.16
N ALA A 423 -19.42 1.40 -0.52
CA ALA A 423 -20.25 1.07 -1.69
C ALA A 423 -19.44 0.48 -2.85
N PHE A 424 -18.25 1.00 -3.12
CA PHE A 424 -17.34 0.45 -4.13
C PHE A 424 -16.82 -0.93 -3.71
N ASN A 425 -16.35 -1.06 -2.45
CA ASN A 425 -15.80 -2.32 -1.92
C ASN A 425 -16.81 -3.47 -1.97
N ALA A 426 -18.07 -3.22 -1.62
CA ALA A 426 -19.14 -4.22 -1.64
C ALA A 426 -19.41 -4.80 -3.04
N ARG A 427 -19.03 -4.07 -4.09
CA ARG A 427 -19.23 -4.46 -5.49
C ARG A 427 -18.01 -5.14 -6.12
N CYS A 428 -16.84 -5.08 -5.47
CA CYS A 428 -15.63 -5.75 -5.93
C CYS A 428 -15.71 -7.26 -5.68
N LYS A 429 -16.06 -8.03 -6.69
CA LYS A 429 -16.21 -9.50 -6.61
C LYS A 429 -14.89 -10.26 -6.76
N HIS A 430 -13.89 -9.66 -7.40
CA HIS A 430 -12.59 -10.29 -7.64
C HIS A 430 -11.48 -9.57 -6.86
N PRO A 431 -10.49 -10.31 -6.29
CA PRO A 431 -9.39 -9.71 -5.53
C PRO A 431 -8.66 -8.60 -6.29
N LEU A 432 -8.39 -8.76 -7.59
CA LEU A 432 -7.69 -7.74 -8.39
C LEU A 432 -8.42 -6.39 -8.41
N LEU A 433 -9.76 -6.36 -8.44
CA LEU A 433 -10.55 -5.12 -8.39
C LEU A 433 -10.42 -4.42 -7.04
N LYS A 434 -10.25 -5.17 -5.94
CA LYS A 434 -9.98 -4.59 -4.60
C LYS A 434 -8.66 -3.82 -4.54
N SER A 435 -7.72 -4.02 -5.48
CA SER A 435 -6.48 -3.24 -5.55
C SER A 435 -6.73 -1.75 -5.78
N LEU A 436 -7.84 -1.39 -6.42
CA LEU A 436 -8.25 0.00 -6.59
C LEU A 436 -8.60 0.66 -5.25
N ILE A 437 -9.24 -0.09 -4.33
CA ILE A 437 -9.52 0.39 -2.97
C ILE A 437 -8.22 0.74 -2.26
N THR A 438 -7.25 -0.17 -2.26
CA THR A 438 -5.97 0.05 -1.59
C THR A 438 -5.18 1.20 -2.21
N THR A 439 -5.33 1.44 -3.51
CA THR A 439 -4.69 2.57 -4.21
C THR A 439 -5.25 3.93 -3.74
N VAL A 440 -6.54 4.02 -3.44
CA VAL A 440 -7.19 5.30 -3.09
C VAL A 440 -7.42 5.47 -1.60
N ALA A 441 -7.68 4.41 -0.84
CA ALA A 441 -8.06 4.46 0.57
C ALA A 441 -7.10 5.29 1.44
N PHE A 442 -5.81 5.25 1.17
CA PHE A 442 -4.80 6.00 1.90
C PHE A 442 -4.81 7.51 1.58
N ARG A 443 -5.22 7.88 0.36
CA ARG A 443 -5.22 9.26 -0.13
C ARG A 443 -6.45 10.05 0.24
N ILE A 444 -7.59 9.39 0.43
CA ILE A 444 -8.87 10.05 0.76
C ILE A 444 -9.10 10.19 2.27
N THR A 445 -8.05 9.98 3.07
CA THR A 445 -8.08 10.12 4.54
C THR A 445 -7.91 11.56 4.98
N LYS A 446 -8.29 11.85 6.23
CA LYS A 446 -7.99 13.10 6.96
C LYS A 446 -6.50 13.40 7.13
N ARG A 447 -5.61 12.50 6.68
CA ARG A 447 -4.14 12.68 6.65
C ARG A 447 -3.65 13.56 5.50
N TYR A 448 -4.49 13.83 4.52
CA TYR A 448 -4.08 14.63 3.35
C TYR A 448 -3.98 16.10 3.74
N GLY A 449 -2.76 16.60 3.93
CA GLY A 449 -2.50 18.00 4.28
C GLY A 449 -2.77 18.95 3.11
N LEU A 450 -3.36 20.11 3.43
CA LEU A 450 -3.50 21.22 2.50
C LEU A 450 -2.13 21.88 2.29
N THR A 451 -1.78 22.18 1.05
CA THR A 451 -0.55 22.91 0.68
C THR A 451 -0.86 24.11 -0.20
N TYR A 452 0.02 25.11 -0.12
CA TYR A 452 0.05 26.23 -1.06
C TYR A 452 1.20 26.04 -2.04
N GLN A 453 0.91 26.05 -3.32
CA GLN A 453 1.92 25.86 -4.36
C GLN A 453 1.52 26.65 -5.61
N ALA A 454 2.48 27.30 -6.26
CA ALA A 454 2.26 28.07 -7.48
C ALA A 454 1.12 29.11 -7.38
N GLY A 455 0.99 29.79 -6.23
CA GLY A 455 -0.03 30.81 -6.01
C GLY A 455 -1.42 30.30 -5.64
N VAL A 456 -1.60 28.97 -5.43
CA VAL A 456 -2.93 28.39 -5.21
C VAL A 456 -2.93 27.46 -4.00
N TRP A 457 -3.91 27.65 -3.09
CA TRP A 457 -4.21 26.70 -2.03
C TRP A 457 -4.83 25.43 -2.61
N GLY A 458 -4.34 24.27 -2.14
CA GLY A 458 -4.79 22.96 -2.61
C GLY A 458 -4.10 22.47 -3.88
N ALA A 459 -3.16 23.25 -4.45
CA ALA A 459 -2.26 22.73 -5.47
C ALA A 459 -1.19 21.82 -4.81
N GLY A 460 -0.98 20.63 -5.38
CA GLY A 460 -0.04 19.63 -4.81
C GLY A 460 -0.49 19.04 -3.48
N GLY A 461 0.48 18.61 -2.68
CA GLY A 461 0.27 17.99 -1.37
C GLY A 461 0.03 16.48 -1.42
N GLY A 462 -0.13 15.90 -0.24
CA GLY A 462 -0.39 14.49 -0.04
C GLY A 462 -0.34 14.14 1.45
N PRO A 463 -0.67 12.89 1.81
CA PRO A 463 -0.40 12.39 3.15
C PRO A 463 1.11 12.41 3.42
N THR A 464 1.52 12.81 4.63
CA THR A 464 2.93 12.72 5.03
C THR A 464 3.35 11.25 5.04
N ASN A 465 4.43 10.94 4.33
CA ASN A 465 4.94 9.57 4.25
C ASN A 465 5.54 9.11 5.59
N GLY A 466 5.41 7.80 5.87
CA GLY A 466 5.99 7.17 7.08
C GLY A 466 5.34 7.59 8.39
N THR A 467 4.12 8.12 8.37
CA THR A 467 3.37 8.49 9.58
C THR A 467 1.86 8.48 9.32
N LEU A 468 1.05 8.37 10.39
CA LEU A 468 -0.40 8.56 10.35
C LEU A 468 -0.84 9.98 10.78
N TYR A 469 0.06 10.94 10.73
CA TYR A 469 -0.14 12.31 11.19
C TYR A 469 -1.37 12.99 10.56
N ILE A 470 -2.20 13.63 11.40
CA ILE A 470 -3.37 14.43 11.00
C ILE A 470 -3.00 15.92 11.10
N PRO A 471 -2.99 16.65 9.97
CA PRO A 471 -2.73 18.09 9.98
C PRO A 471 -3.96 18.90 10.41
N SER A 472 -3.75 20.15 10.84
CA SER A 472 -4.87 21.05 11.20
C SER A 472 -5.65 21.60 10.01
N LEU A 473 -5.08 21.50 8.81
CA LEU A 473 -5.76 21.82 7.55
C LEU A 473 -5.75 20.56 6.69
N VAL A 474 -6.92 19.98 6.52
CA VAL A 474 -7.12 18.71 5.80
C VAL A 474 -7.74 19.01 4.43
N LYS A 475 -7.24 18.35 3.39
CA LYS A 475 -7.83 18.36 2.05
C LYS A 475 -8.54 17.03 1.80
N GLU A 476 -9.84 17.03 1.92
CA GLU A 476 -10.69 15.88 1.61
C GLU A 476 -10.88 15.77 0.10
N LEU A 477 -10.30 14.78 -0.53
CA LEU A 477 -10.46 14.49 -1.96
C LEU A 477 -11.76 13.73 -2.22
N ASN A 478 -12.36 13.95 -3.39
CA ASN A 478 -13.50 13.17 -3.86
C ASN A 478 -13.03 11.76 -4.26
N MET A 479 -13.57 10.73 -3.59
CA MET A 479 -13.22 9.33 -3.80
C MET A 479 -13.48 8.86 -5.24
N PHE A 480 -14.61 9.25 -5.85
CA PHE A 480 -14.96 8.86 -7.21
C PHE A 480 -13.98 9.41 -8.25
N GLU A 481 -13.55 10.69 -8.10
CA GLU A 481 -12.52 11.30 -8.96
C GLU A 481 -11.16 10.59 -8.80
N MET A 482 -10.84 10.16 -7.58
CA MET A 482 -9.60 9.44 -7.32
C MET A 482 -9.60 8.04 -7.92
N LEU A 483 -10.74 7.33 -7.86
CA LEU A 483 -10.90 6.00 -8.49
C LEU A 483 -10.87 6.08 -10.01
N ASP A 484 -11.59 7.02 -10.61
CA ASP A 484 -11.60 7.23 -12.07
C ASP A 484 -10.19 7.47 -12.60
N ASN A 485 -9.42 8.32 -11.91
CA ASN A 485 -8.00 8.55 -12.23
C ASN A 485 -7.11 7.31 -12.00
N ALA A 486 -7.43 6.43 -11.05
CA ALA A 486 -6.69 5.21 -10.81
C ALA A 486 -6.97 4.17 -11.90
N ILE A 487 -8.25 3.99 -12.27
CA ILE A 487 -8.69 3.09 -13.33
C ILE A 487 -8.04 3.45 -14.66
N SER A 488 -8.06 4.75 -15.02
CA SER A 488 -7.44 5.26 -16.27
C SER A 488 -5.93 5.00 -16.38
N LYS A 489 -5.24 4.76 -15.25
CA LYS A 489 -3.78 4.52 -15.23
C LYS A 489 -3.41 3.03 -15.22
N CYS A 490 -4.38 2.13 -15.18
CA CYS A 490 -4.10 0.69 -15.09
C CYS A 490 -3.57 0.05 -16.39
N GLU A 491 -3.43 0.79 -17.49
CA GLU A 491 -2.88 0.29 -18.77
C GLU A 491 -1.44 -0.22 -18.68
N SER A 492 -0.67 0.23 -17.68
CA SER A 492 0.75 -0.12 -17.54
C SER A 492 1.04 -1.54 -17.05
N LYS A 493 0.02 -2.38 -16.76
CA LYS A 493 0.21 -3.78 -16.33
C LYS A 493 0.45 -4.79 -17.47
N ALA A 494 0.37 -4.36 -18.73
CA ALA A 494 0.44 -5.23 -19.90
C ALA A 494 1.78 -5.99 -20.11
N GLU A 495 2.82 -5.70 -19.28
CA GLU A 495 4.14 -6.33 -19.40
C GLU A 495 4.23 -7.73 -18.76
N ILE A 496 3.26 -8.10 -17.88
CA ILE A 496 3.27 -9.39 -17.17
C ILE A 496 2.34 -10.36 -17.88
N GLN A 497 2.93 -11.43 -18.43
CA GLN A 497 2.24 -12.37 -19.32
C GLN A 497 1.93 -13.73 -18.67
N SER A 498 2.53 -14.06 -17.53
CA SER A 498 2.34 -15.36 -16.87
C SER A 498 2.29 -15.24 -15.35
N SER A 499 1.64 -16.19 -14.67
CA SER A 499 1.67 -16.32 -13.21
C SER A 499 2.88 -17.15 -12.78
N ASP A 500 4.05 -16.52 -12.75
CA ASP A 500 5.32 -17.16 -12.41
C ASP A 500 5.71 -16.98 -10.92
N ALA A 501 4.74 -16.60 -10.09
CA ALA A 501 4.94 -16.34 -8.67
C ALA A 501 3.94 -17.12 -7.81
N ILE A 502 4.42 -17.64 -6.67
CA ILE A 502 3.57 -18.10 -5.57
C ILE A 502 3.78 -17.20 -4.36
N ILE A 503 2.68 -16.75 -3.75
CA ILE A 503 2.68 -15.68 -2.75
C ILE A 503 1.96 -16.15 -1.49
N SER A 504 2.55 -15.87 -0.34
CA SER A 504 2.06 -16.26 0.98
C SER A 504 2.03 -15.10 1.95
N THR A 505 1.00 -15.03 2.79
CA THR A 505 0.91 -14.08 3.90
C THR A 505 1.25 -14.78 5.21
N GLN A 506 2.48 -14.62 5.70
CA GLN A 506 2.96 -15.23 6.94
C GLN A 506 4.30 -14.66 7.38
N SER A 507 4.72 -14.97 8.60
CA SER A 507 6.10 -14.72 9.05
C SER A 507 7.09 -15.61 8.29
N THR A 508 8.26 -15.06 7.98
CA THR A 508 9.38 -15.83 7.41
C THR A 508 9.79 -17.02 8.29
N GLN A 509 9.60 -16.93 9.60
CA GLN A 509 9.91 -18.00 10.55
C GLN A 509 8.98 -19.20 10.39
N GLY A 510 7.72 -18.95 10.01
CA GLY A 510 6.70 -19.99 9.82
C GLY A 510 6.67 -20.59 8.41
N ILE A 511 7.54 -20.14 7.49
CA ILE A 511 7.49 -20.62 6.12
C ILE A 511 8.10 -22.03 6.00
N GLU A 512 7.36 -22.92 5.36
CA GLU A 512 7.80 -24.29 5.07
C GLU A 512 8.18 -24.44 3.60
N ILE A 513 9.49 -24.32 3.32
CA ILE A 513 10.08 -24.55 2.01
C ILE A 513 10.96 -25.80 2.10
N PRO A 514 10.86 -26.77 1.17
CA PRO A 514 11.75 -27.92 1.14
C PRO A 514 13.23 -27.49 1.14
N PRO A 515 14.10 -28.12 1.94
CA PRO A 515 15.49 -27.73 2.02
C PRO A 515 16.21 -27.93 0.67
N ASN A 516 17.23 -27.10 0.41
CA ASN A 516 18.05 -27.16 -0.81
C ASN A 516 17.23 -27.08 -2.11
N SER A 517 16.16 -26.29 -2.14
CA SER A 517 15.26 -26.19 -3.28
C SER A 517 15.35 -24.85 -4.03
N ILE A 518 15.85 -23.80 -3.39
CA ILE A 518 15.91 -22.43 -3.90
C ILE A 518 17.25 -22.14 -4.57
N ASP A 519 17.25 -21.49 -5.71
CA ASP A 519 18.45 -21.17 -6.47
C ASP A 519 19.08 -19.82 -6.10
N TYR A 520 18.28 -18.88 -5.64
CA TYR A 520 18.73 -17.54 -5.24
C TYR A 520 17.70 -16.86 -4.33
N ALA A 521 18.15 -16.03 -3.39
CA ALA A 521 17.29 -15.18 -2.62
C ALA A 521 17.68 -13.70 -2.76
N PHE A 522 16.67 -12.83 -2.92
CA PHE A 522 16.81 -11.37 -2.81
C PHE A 522 15.84 -10.88 -1.74
N ILE A 523 16.33 -10.18 -0.72
CA ILE A 523 15.51 -9.73 0.40
C ILE A 523 15.81 -8.28 0.78
N ASP A 524 14.73 -7.53 1.12
CA ASP A 524 14.77 -6.16 1.68
C ASP A 524 14.08 -6.20 3.06
N PRO A 525 14.78 -6.67 4.12
CA PRO A 525 14.18 -6.94 5.41
C PRO A 525 13.86 -5.64 6.17
N PRO A 526 12.97 -5.66 7.19
CA PRO A 526 12.63 -4.48 7.97
C PRO A 526 13.84 -3.89 8.70
N PHE A 527 13.90 -2.54 8.80
CA PHE A 527 15.07 -1.78 9.24
C PHE A 527 15.04 -1.42 10.72
N GLY A 528 14.70 -2.35 11.61
CA GLY A 528 14.67 -2.10 13.07
C GLY A 528 13.56 -1.13 13.49
N ALA A 529 13.89 0.02 14.08
CA ALA A 529 12.92 1.00 14.57
C ALA A 529 12.46 2.05 13.53
N ASN A 530 12.92 1.97 12.27
CA ASN A 530 12.70 3.05 11.30
C ASN A 530 11.27 3.13 10.77
N ILE A 531 10.61 2.00 10.56
CA ILE A 531 9.26 1.92 9.97
C ILE A 531 8.45 0.88 10.73
N MET A 532 7.31 1.31 11.28
CA MET A 532 6.35 0.47 11.97
C MET A 532 5.29 0.00 10.95
N TYR A 533 5.59 -1.05 10.20
CA TYR A 533 4.74 -1.49 9.07
C TYR A 533 3.33 -1.83 9.51
N SER A 534 3.14 -2.57 10.60
CA SER A 534 1.82 -2.95 11.10
C SER A 534 0.95 -1.75 11.51
N GLU A 535 1.56 -0.62 11.92
CA GLU A 535 0.83 0.61 12.23
C GLU A 535 0.45 1.37 10.95
N LEU A 536 1.42 1.53 10.04
CA LEU A 536 1.23 2.31 8.82
C LEU A 536 0.32 1.63 7.81
N ASN A 537 0.37 0.30 7.74
CA ASN A 537 -0.46 -0.53 6.86
C ASN A 537 -1.89 -0.70 7.39
N PHE A 538 -2.15 -0.39 8.66
CA PHE A 538 -3.39 -0.70 9.35
C PHE A 538 -4.65 -0.15 8.65
N LEU A 539 -4.56 1.04 8.03
CA LEU A 539 -5.68 1.61 7.30
C LEU A 539 -6.02 0.83 6.03
N TRP A 540 -5.01 0.33 5.31
CA TRP A 540 -5.20 -0.51 4.13
C TRP A 540 -5.72 -1.90 4.52
N GLU A 541 -5.07 -2.50 5.52
CA GLU A 541 -5.42 -3.82 6.04
C GLU A 541 -6.85 -3.85 6.59
N GLY A 542 -7.27 -2.75 7.22
CA GLY A 542 -8.66 -2.57 7.64
C GLY A 542 -9.64 -2.75 6.48
N TRP A 543 -9.39 -2.15 5.32
CA TRP A 543 -10.29 -2.23 4.16
C TRP A 543 -10.25 -3.58 3.43
N ILE A 544 -9.18 -4.35 3.54
CA ILE A 544 -9.14 -5.72 3.00
C ILE A 544 -9.62 -6.79 3.99
N GLY A 545 -9.87 -6.43 5.26
CA GLY A 545 -10.42 -7.31 6.28
C GLY A 545 -9.41 -8.29 6.91
N ALA A 546 -8.11 -8.11 6.64
CA ALA A 546 -7.04 -8.93 7.20
C ALA A 546 -5.92 -8.05 7.76
N LEU A 547 -5.55 -8.27 9.02
CA LEU A 547 -4.58 -7.44 9.74
C LEU A 547 -3.31 -8.23 10.05
N THR A 548 -2.18 -7.52 10.06
CA THR A 548 -0.86 -8.07 10.40
C THR A 548 -0.81 -8.62 11.83
N ASP A 549 -0.29 -9.85 12.01
CA ASP A 549 0.11 -10.37 13.33
C ASP A 549 1.33 -9.60 13.86
N ARG A 550 1.08 -8.66 14.76
CA ARG A 550 2.12 -7.81 15.34
C ARG A 550 3.13 -8.56 16.20
N LYS A 551 2.80 -9.76 16.69
CA LYS A 551 3.72 -10.58 17.52
C LYS A 551 4.94 -11.01 16.71
N SER A 552 4.71 -11.39 15.46
CA SER A 552 5.75 -11.88 14.55
C SER A 552 6.46 -10.76 13.78
N GLU A 553 6.08 -9.50 13.96
CA GLU A 553 6.73 -8.36 13.28
C GLU A 553 8.16 -8.16 13.80
N ALA A 554 9.16 -8.29 12.91
CA ALA A 554 10.57 -8.09 13.22
C ALA A 554 10.89 -6.59 13.31
N ILE A 555 10.76 -6.04 14.52
CA ILE A 555 10.87 -4.60 14.78
C ILE A 555 11.44 -4.34 16.17
N GLU A 556 12.11 -3.21 16.35
CA GLU A 556 12.36 -2.62 17.65
C GLU A 556 11.26 -1.59 17.98
N SER A 557 10.45 -1.85 18.99
CA SER A 557 9.30 -1.00 19.34
C SER A 557 8.95 -1.07 20.82
N LYS A 558 9.00 0.07 21.48
CA LYS A 558 8.56 0.19 22.89
C LYS A 558 7.07 -0.12 23.04
N ALA A 559 6.24 0.25 22.07
CA ALA A 559 4.80 0.02 22.12
C ALA A 559 4.44 -1.47 21.98
N GLN A 560 5.31 -2.27 21.34
CA GLN A 560 5.20 -3.72 21.26
C GLN A 560 6.06 -4.47 22.29
N SER A 561 6.75 -3.75 23.19
CA SER A 561 7.70 -4.31 24.17
C SER A 561 8.80 -5.17 23.51
N LYS A 562 9.26 -4.74 22.31
CA LYS A 562 10.33 -5.42 21.55
C LYS A 562 11.60 -4.60 21.58
N SER A 563 12.68 -5.22 22.07
CA SER A 563 14.03 -4.68 22.08
C SER A 563 14.79 -4.97 20.77
N LEU A 564 15.99 -4.42 20.64
CA LEU A 564 16.92 -4.75 19.55
C LEU A 564 17.30 -6.26 19.56
N ASN A 565 17.34 -6.89 20.73
CA ASN A 565 17.60 -8.34 20.82
C ASN A 565 16.42 -9.16 20.29
N ASP A 566 15.18 -8.74 20.55
CA ASP A 566 13.99 -9.39 19.99
C ASP A 566 13.98 -9.26 18.47
N TYR A 567 14.27 -8.05 17.94
CA TYR A 567 14.45 -7.85 16.50
C TYR A 567 15.51 -8.79 15.92
N ARG A 568 16.72 -8.85 16.54
CA ARG A 568 17.80 -9.72 16.08
C ARG A 568 17.37 -11.20 16.08
N LYS A 569 16.70 -11.66 17.14
CA LYS A 569 16.22 -13.04 17.24
C LYS A 569 15.23 -13.38 16.12
N LEU A 570 14.21 -12.52 15.90
CA LEU A 570 13.23 -12.70 14.84
C LEU A 570 13.90 -12.75 13.46
N MET A 571 14.89 -11.89 13.23
CA MET A 571 15.68 -11.90 11.99
C MET A 571 16.53 -13.17 11.86
N THR A 572 17.19 -13.61 12.92
CA THR A 572 17.99 -14.85 12.92
C THR A 572 17.12 -16.06 12.55
N ASP A 573 15.95 -16.18 13.19
CA ASP A 573 15.05 -17.31 12.98
C ASP A 573 14.49 -17.32 11.54
N GLY A 574 14.12 -16.15 11.01
CA GLY A 574 13.70 -16.02 9.61
C GLY A 574 14.82 -16.31 8.60
N LEU A 575 16.03 -15.78 8.85
CA LEU A 575 17.18 -15.99 7.97
C LEU A 575 17.65 -17.46 7.96
N LYS A 576 17.48 -18.21 9.06
CA LYS A 576 17.71 -19.66 9.08
C LYS A 576 16.80 -20.39 8.11
N LYS A 577 15.52 -20.01 8.01
CA LYS A 577 14.61 -20.59 7.02
C LYS A 577 15.03 -20.33 5.58
N VAL A 578 15.51 -19.12 5.30
CA VAL A 578 16.07 -18.79 3.98
C VAL A 578 17.34 -19.62 3.71
N PHE A 579 18.22 -19.77 4.69
CA PHE A 579 19.44 -20.57 4.58
C PHE A 579 19.15 -22.05 4.31
N GLU A 580 18.22 -22.64 5.05
CA GLU A 580 17.79 -24.04 4.90
C GLU A 580 17.17 -24.30 3.51
N ALA A 581 16.43 -23.33 2.99
CA ALA A 581 15.77 -23.41 1.67
C ALA A 581 16.75 -23.30 0.50
N LEU A 582 17.82 -22.51 0.64
CA LEU A 582 18.81 -22.30 -0.41
C LEU A 582 19.62 -23.55 -0.69
N LYS A 583 19.86 -23.84 -1.97
CA LYS A 583 20.80 -24.87 -2.41
C LYS A 583 22.23 -24.52 -1.94
N PRO A 584 23.05 -25.51 -1.54
CA PRO A 584 24.42 -25.27 -1.15
C PRO A 584 25.23 -24.44 -2.18
N GLY A 585 26.03 -23.50 -1.70
CA GLY A 585 26.86 -22.64 -2.53
C GLY A 585 26.12 -21.55 -3.32
N ARG A 586 24.81 -21.36 -3.08
CA ARG A 586 24.01 -20.31 -3.71
C ARG A 586 24.08 -19.00 -2.92
N TRP A 587 23.62 -17.92 -3.57
CA TRP A 587 23.73 -16.56 -3.07
C TRP A 587 22.43 -16.03 -2.49
N VAL A 588 22.56 -15.18 -1.48
CA VAL A 588 21.51 -14.26 -1.02
C VAL A 588 22.01 -12.83 -1.15
N THR A 589 21.19 -11.95 -1.68
CA THR A 589 21.44 -10.51 -1.67
C THR A 589 20.49 -9.84 -0.68
N ILE A 590 21.05 -9.03 0.21
CA ILE A 590 20.29 -8.31 1.24
C ILE A 590 20.48 -6.82 1.05
N GLU A 591 19.41 -6.12 0.74
CA GLU A 591 19.36 -4.66 0.73
C GLU A 591 18.98 -4.16 2.13
N PHE A 592 19.79 -3.31 2.73
CA PHE A 592 19.55 -2.84 4.09
C PHE A 592 19.88 -1.35 4.26
N SER A 593 19.07 -0.63 5.06
CA SER A 593 19.24 0.80 5.29
C SER A 593 18.91 1.21 6.71
N ASN A 594 19.91 1.62 7.49
CA ASN A 594 19.71 2.15 8.84
C ASN A 594 20.77 3.21 9.17
N THR A 595 20.46 4.15 10.09
CA THR A 595 21.40 5.15 10.58
C THR A 595 22.19 4.70 11.81
N GLN A 596 21.74 3.61 12.47
CA GLN A 596 22.30 3.13 13.73
C GLN A 596 23.25 1.95 13.50
N ALA A 597 24.50 2.05 13.94
CA ALA A 597 25.47 0.98 13.86
C ALA A 597 25.04 -0.28 14.64
N SER A 598 24.29 -0.13 15.74
CA SER A 598 23.79 -1.26 16.53
C SER A 598 22.82 -2.15 15.72
N VAL A 599 22.00 -1.56 14.87
CA VAL A 599 21.06 -2.30 14.00
C VAL A 599 21.82 -3.00 12.87
N TRP A 600 22.85 -2.37 12.29
CA TRP A 600 23.76 -3.01 11.34
C TRP A 600 24.48 -4.22 11.95
N ASN A 601 24.99 -4.09 13.17
CA ASN A 601 25.61 -5.22 13.88
C ASN A 601 24.59 -6.33 14.16
N ALA A 602 23.36 -5.99 14.50
CA ALA A 602 22.30 -6.97 14.75
C ALA A 602 21.99 -7.81 13.51
N ILE A 603 21.87 -7.19 12.32
CA ILE A 603 21.60 -7.94 11.07
C ILE A 603 22.80 -8.79 10.63
N GLN A 604 24.04 -8.27 10.77
CA GLN A 604 25.24 -9.06 10.48
C GLN A 604 25.37 -10.28 11.42
N THR A 605 25.11 -10.09 12.71
CA THR A 605 25.09 -11.20 13.67
C THR A 605 24.00 -12.22 13.33
N ALA A 606 22.80 -11.75 12.97
CA ALA A 606 21.70 -12.63 12.57
C ALA A 606 22.06 -13.49 11.35
N LEU A 607 22.76 -12.93 10.37
CA LEU A 607 23.24 -13.67 9.19
C LEU A 607 24.26 -14.75 9.56
N GLN A 608 25.24 -14.42 10.41
CA GLN A 608 26.24 -15.37 10.87
C GLN A 608 25.61 -16.51 11.71
N GLU A 609 24.69 -16.17 12.62
CA GLU A 609 23.95 -17.15 13.43
C GLU A 609 23.03 -18.04 12.58
N ALA A 610 22.53 -17.54 11.44
CA ALA A 610 21.76 -18.31 10.48
C ALA A 610 22.60 -19.26 9.61
N GLY A 611 23.94 -19.07 9.57
CA GLY A 611 24.86 -19.91 8.81
C GLY A 611 25.42 -19.26 7.53
N PHE A 612 25.06 -18.02 7.21
CA PHE A 612 25.56 -17.29 6.05
C PHE A 612 27.00 -16.79 6.24
N VAL A 613 27.78 -16.80 5.17
CA VAL A 613 29.08 -16.14 5.09
C VAL A 613 28.90 -14.83 4.31
N VAL A 614 29.19 -13.72 4.95
CA VAL A 614 29.16 -12.40 4.29
C VAL A 614 30.37 -12.30 3.37
N ALA A 615 30.16 -12.39 2.08
CA ALA A 615 31.23 -12.36 1.07
C ALA A 615 31.66 -10.92 0.75
N ASN A 616 30.71 -9.98 0.71
CA ASN A 616 31.04 -8.58 0.45
C ASN A 616 29.95 -7.63 1.00
N VAL A 617 30.30 -6.36 1.21
CA VAL A 617 29.41 -5.28 1.64
C VAL A 617 29.68 -4.05 0.80
N ALA A 618 28.67 -3.57 0.04
CA ALA A 618 28.78 -2.34 -0.72
C ALA A 618 27.93 -1.23 -0.10
N ALA A 619 28.53 -0.07 0.12
CA ALA A 619 27.81 1.14 0.51
C ALA A 619 27.26 1.82 -0.75
N LEU A 620 25.93 2.02 -0.79
CA LEU A 620 25.29 2.72 -1.89
C LEU A 620 25.25 4.23 -1.65
N ASP A 621 25.99 4.99 -2.47
CA ASP A 621 25.96 6.45 -2.40
C ASP A 621 24.74 7.02 -3.13
N LYS A 622 23.82 7.65 -2.40
CA LYS A 622 22.72 8.38 -3.01
C LYS A 622 23.19 9.71 -3.57
N GLN A 623 23.50 9.78 -4.84
CA GLN A 623 23.87 11.03 -5.52
C GLN A 623 22.75 12.10 -5.57
N LYS A 624 21.49 11.76 -5.27
CA LYS A 624 20.38 12.73 -5.19
C LYS A 624 19.86 12.86 -3.77
N GLY A 625 19.93 14.08 -3.24
CA GLY A 625 19.51 14.41 -1.89
C GLY A 625 18.04 14.06 -1.61
N SER A 626 17.81 13.33 -0.53
CA SER A 626 16.48 13.24 0.07
C SER A 626 16.17 14.53 0.83
N PHE A 627 14.87 14.80 1.07
CA PHE A 627 14.42 15.95 1.89
C PHE A 627 15.13 16.02 3.25
N ASN A 628 15.46 14.87 3.87
CA ASN A 628 16.22 14.77 5.11
C ASN A 628 17.66 15.30 5.01
N ARG A 629 18.29 15.22 3.83
CA ARG A 629 19.62 15.80 3.60
C ARG A 629 19.58 17.33 3.58
N LEU A 630 18.48 17.90 3.09
CA LEU A 630 18.23 19.35 3.13
C LEU A 630 18.02 19.88 4.56
N LEU A 631 17.50 19.05 5.45
CA LEU A 631 17.28 19.37 6.87
C LEU A 631 18.48 19.08 7.78
N LYS A 632 19.66 18.72 7.26
CA LYS A 632 20.88 18.34 8.01
C LYS A 632 20.72 17.18 9.00
N TYR A 633 19.74 16.29 8.80
CA TYR A 633 19.67 15.03 9.56
C TYR A 633 20.69 14.01 9.02
N PRO A 634 21.24 13.12 9.89
CA PRO A 634 22.14 12.07 9.43
C PRO A 634 21.45 11.20 8.36
N THR A 635 22.11 11.03 7.23
CA THR A 635 21.58 10.21 6.12
C THR A 635 21.70 8.74 6.52
N PRO A 636 20.65 7.91 6.36
CA PRO A 636 20.74 6.46 6.58
C PRO A 636 21.85 5.88 5.69
N MET A 637 22.73 5.06 6.26
CA MET A 637 23.62 4.24 5.46
C MET A 637 22.77 3.16 4.79
N ARG A 638 22.87 3.04 3.48
CA ARG A 638 22.37 1.92 2.70
C ARG A 638 23.55 1.05 2.31
N GLY A 639 23.36 -0.25 2.39
CA GLY A 639 24.37 -1.21 1.96
C GLY A 639 23.71 -2.47 1.42
N THR A 640 24.39 -3.14 0.53
CA THR A 640 24.03 -4.48 0.05
C THR A 640 24.99 -5.47 0.69
N LEU A 641 24.47 -6.50 1.33
CA LEU A 641 25.21 -7.62 1.89
C LEU A 641 25.03 -8.83 0.96
N LEU A 642 26.11 -9.51 0.65
CA LEU A 642 26.11 -10.71 -0.19
C LEU A 642 26.59 -11.92 0.58
#